data_3b8abcac4770948d8db50d808014203b
#
_entry.id   3b8abcac4770948d8db50d808014203b
#
_cell.length_a   1.000
_cell.length_b   1.000
_cell.length_c   1.000
_cell.angle_alpha   90.00
_cell.angle_beta   90.00
_cell.angle_gamma   90.00
#
_symmetry.space_group_name_H-M   'P 1'
#
loop_
_entity.id
_entity.type
_entity.pdbx_description
1 polymer ?
#
loop_
_entity_poly.entity_id
_entity_poly.type
_entity_poly.pdbx_seq_one_letter_code
_entity_poly.pdbx_strand_id
1 'polypeptide(L)'
;MKKITRPILSVALAALGAAGLAVWSSQTTSMEASSHREAPLIADDPLADNTDVYAFRDPSNDEMVTIIANFIPFQLPQGGPNYYHFGEDIRYEIHVKNDATTTGDDITYRFTFTRTNEDPTTHFNIRLKKENLKTTYKLERIMKGATTTLVSAGTVPPYNVGPRAITGAAGLGAASYEALMTDAIETAGGGKVFCGPVDDPFFVDIGAIEDLGGIRPENARDGLYHKNVNTIALQIPISQLQKDGKTVDKAANILDGDFVIGVWASASRRAIRTLKTDGTQTHTGDWVQVSRLGMPLTNEVVNPIGDKDEFNARTPYNENRAFDANFVNPELALYMADNAPKDPASPKPAGQTYYGEAVPGFMKLRIQSNSLAGRPGLPPNGFDFRNGADGLSVLSTEQRAGTVFADKTYGPILLQANKPRSVDLLPIFMTGVPNLAPYQLATGKAGNPLAAGKPFINNFLPVLGDMLRLNMAVPVTPRNSKDFSSEGLLAAAVLGLTDPDYNKDASLQAIPNMDGFPNGRRLEDDVVRIELQAVSGAVLAAVGLWYDDFDANDTNPVTAQLQNVLTFTTGIEKNDTTLKATFPFVQTPWSGTKAQPTVTSQRSSSGLMQKTQLAELSQNYPNPFVGHTTFSYRVTQRMPITITIVDINGRVVATPVRDKVVKPGTYEFKWTAPAGMASGLYIAKLSTGSTNLQSVKLLKNKE
;
A
#
# COMPACT_ATOMS: atom_id res chain seq x y z
N MET A 1 58.68 -35.69 28.38
CA MET A 1 57.35 -35.70 27.68
C MET A 1 56.30 -35.21 28.67
N LYS A 2 55.92 -33.94 28.58
CA LYS A 2 54.87 -33.31 29.43
C LYS A 2 53.52 -33.71 28.92
N LYS A 3 52.69 -34.29 29.77
CA LYS A 3 51.27 -34.61 29.48
C LYS A 3 50.48 -33.29 29.28
N ILE A 4 49.98 -33.07 28.08
CA ILE A 4 49.03 -31.99 27.80
C ILE A 4 47.68 -32.40 28.42
N THR A 5 47.23 -31.64 29.37
CA THR A 5 46.08 -31.92 30.20
C THR A 5 44.77 -31.78 29.40
N ARG A 6 43.89 -32.76 29.49
CA ARG A 6 42.55 -32.87 28.86
C ARG A 6 41.60 -31.65 28.93
N PRO A 7 41.76 -30.66 29.85
CA PRO A 7 40.81 -29.53 29.89
C PRO A 7 40.96 -28.52 28.72
N ILE A 8 42.15 -28.38 28.12
CA ILE A 8 42.35 -27.39 27.04
C ILE A 8 41.66 -27.83 25.73
N LEU A 9 41.64 -29.13 25.46
CA LEU A 9 40.98 -29.69 24.27
C LEU A 9 39.44 -29.58 24.37
N SER A 10 38.89 -29.73 25.57
CA SER A 10 37.43 -29.61 25.82
C SER A 10 36.93 -28.18 25.70
N VAL A 11 37.70 -27.17 26.12
CA VAL A 11 37.36 -25.76 25.98
C VAL A 11 37.47 -25.32 24.52
N ALA A 12 38.48 -25.81 23.77
CA ALA A 12 38.60 -25.49 22.34
C ALA A 12 37.46 -26.11 21.50
N LEU A 13 37.01 -27.33 21.81
CA LEU A 13 35.86 -27.96 21.16
C LEU A 13 34.55 -27.29 21.53
N ALA A 14 34.35 -26.82 22.76
CA ALA A 14 33.20 -26.07 23.20
C ALA A 14 33.14 -24.67 22.54
N ALA A 15 34.27 -23.99 22.39
CA ALA A 15 34.38 -22.72 21.71
C ALA A 15 34.09 -22.82 20.18
N LEU A 16 34.59 -23.89 19.54
CA LEU A 16 34.29 -24.19 18.14
C LEU A 16 32.81 -24.58 17.93
N GLY A 17 32.23 -25.33 18.87
CA GLY A 17 30.82 -25.65 18.87
C GLY A 17 29.90 -24.41 19.05
N ALA A 18 30.28 -23.51 19.98
CA ALA A 18 29.56 -22.25 20.19
C ALA A 18 29.70 -21.27 18.99
N ALA A 19 30.89 -21.20 18.39
CA ALA A 19 31.08 -20.42 17.16
C ALA A 19 30.32 -21.01 15.95
N GLY A 20 30.26 -22.33 15.81
CA GLY A 20 29.45 -23.01 14.80
C GLY A 20 27.97 -22.81 15.00
N LEU A 21 27.47 -22.83 16.23
CA LEU A 21 26.07 -22.51 16.56
C LEU A 21 25.74 -21.02 16.35
N ALA A 22 26.66 -20.10 16.67
CA ALA A 22 26.51 -18.68 16.44
C ALA A 22 26.51 -18.33 14.92
N VAL A 23 27.32 -19.03 14.12
CA VAL A 23 27.29 -18.88 12.65
C VAL A 23 26.07 -19.54 12.05
N TRP A 24 25.55 -20.63 12.63
CA TRP A 24 24.32 -21.27 12.15
C TRP A 24 23.05 -20.50 12.58
N SER A 25 23.07 -19.86 13.73
CA SER A 25 21.95 -18.99 14.16
C SER A 25 21.91 -17.65 13.42
N SER A 26 22.98 -17.24 12.72
CA SER A 26 23.00 -16.04 11.88
C SER A 26 22.55 -16.28 10.44
N GLN A 27 22.19 -17.51 10.08
CA GLN A 27 21.58 -17.87 8.79
C GLN A 27 20.20 -18.49 8.96
N THR A 28 19.41 -18.00 9.89
CA THR A 28 17.96 -18.19 9.78
C THR A 28 17.48 -17.31 8.64
N THR A 29 17.34 -17.89 7.47
CA THR A 29 16.40 -17.35 6.49
C THR A 29 15.05 -17.35 7.20
N SER A 30 14.63 -16.18 7.70
CA SER A 30 13.28 -15.99 8.18
C SER A 30 12.35 -16.39 7.05
N MET A 31 11.48 -17.36 7.27
CA MET A 31 10.34 -17.58 6.39
C MET A 31 9.44 -16.37 6.59
N GLU A 32 9.46 -15.48 5.61
CA GLU A 32 8.73 -14.24 5.63
C GLU A 32 7.26 -14.54 5.27
N ALA A 33 6.35 -14.27 6.19
CA ALA A 33 4.92 -14.31 5.97
C ALA A 33 4.40 -12.92 5.59
N SER A 34 3.44 -12.82 4.68
CA SER A 34 2.93 -11.55 4.16
C SER A 34 1.44 -11.60 3.87
N SER A 35 0.92 -10.50 3.32
CA SER A 35 -0.43 -10.39 2.74
C SER A 35 -0.77 -11.52 1.75
N HIS A 36 0.13 -12.36 1.48
CA HIS A 36 0.09 -13.58 0.70
C HIS A 36 0.03 -14.75 1.67
N ARG A 37 -0.90 -15.69 1.49
CA ARG A 37 -1.23 -16.77 2.44
C ARG A 37 -1.74 -16.26 3.78
N GLU A 38 -2.54 -15.22 3.73
CA GLU A 38 -2.97 -14.42 4.87
C GLU A 38 -3.89 -15.16 5.85
N ALA A 39 -4.51 -16.27 5.43
CA ALA A 39 -5.41 -17.07 6.24
C ALA A 39 -4.93 -18.53 6.36
N PRO A 40 -5.22 -19.22 7.48
CA PRO A 40 -4.73 -20.59 7.71
C PRO A 40 -5.10 -21.59 6.62
N LEU A 41 -6.36 -21.59 6.14
CA LEU A 41 -6.80 -22.54 5.10
C LEU A 41 -6.21 -22.21 3.73
N ILE A 42 -6.11 -20.93 3.37
CA ILE A 42 -5.55 -20.56 2.06
C ILE A 42 -4.04 -20.75 2.01
N ALA A 43 -3.33 -20.67 3.13
CA ALA A 43 -1.91 -20.97 3.20
C ALA A 43 -1.59 -22.42 2.78
N ASP A 44 -2.55 -23.34 2.99
CA ASP A 44 -2.45 -24.74 2.56
C ASP A 44 -2.85 -24.94 1.07
N ASP A 45 -3.40 -23.90 0.43
CA ASP A 45 -3.88 -23.95 -0.96
C ASP A 45 -3.34 -22.80 -1.83
N PRO A 46 -2.02 -22.65 -1.97
CA PRO A 46 -1.40 -21.49 -2.61
C PRO A 46 -1.78 -21.29 -4.09
N LEU A 47 -2.31 -22.30 -4.77
CA LEU A 47 -2.77 -22.12 -6.16
C LEU A 47 -4.07 -21.33 -6.26
N ALA A 48 -4.89 -21.31 -5.20
CA ALA A 48 -6.14 -20.56 -5.14
C ALA A 48 -6.00 -19.22 -4.44
N ASP A 49 -4.83 -18.91 -3.90
CA ASP A 49 -4.55 -17.73 -3.09
C ASP A 49 -4.57 -16.47 -3.94
N ASN A 50 -5.51 -15.56 -3.66
CA ASN A 50 -5.64 -14.24 -4.29
C ASN A 50 -4.91 -13.22 -3.44
N THR A 51 -3.83 -12.66 -3.95
CA THR A 51 -2.88 -11.85 -3.19
C THR A 51 -3.11 -10.35 -3.29
N ASP A 52 -3.53 -9.88 -4.47
CA ASP A 52 -3.74 -8.48 -4.74
C ASP A 52 -4.85 -8.25 -5.74
N VAL A 53 -5.57 -7.13 -5.54
CA VAL A 53 -6.48 -6.56 -6.53
C VAL A 53 -6.12 -5.10 -6.73
N TYR A 54 -5.98 -4.71 -8.00
CA TYR A 54 -5.78 -3.33 -8.42
C TYR A 54 -6.89 -2.96 -9.39
N ALA A 55 -7.41 -1.75 -9.29
CA ALA A 55 -8.38 -1.19 -10.24
C ALA A 55 -8.13 0.29 -10.38
N PHE A 56 -7.84 0.74 -11.58
CA PHE A 56 -7.51 2.13 -11.86
C PHE A 56 -7.90 2.52 -13.28
N ARG A 57 -8.21 3.80 -13.47
CA ARG A 57 -8.38 4.35 -14.81
C ARG A 57 -7.05 4.30 -15.54
N ASP A 58 -7.06 3.80 -16.77
CA ASP A 58 -5.86 3.46 -17.52
C ASP A 58 -5.05 4.72 -17.89
N PRO A 59 -3.78 4.85 -17.49
CA PRO A 59 -2.98 6.04 -17.76
C PRO A 59 -2.54 6.17 -19.22
N SER A 60 -2.67 5.11 -20.01
CA SER A 60 -2.35 5.13 -21.45
C SER A 60 -3.59 5.37 -22.33
N ASN A 61 -4.79 5.23 -21.77
CA ASN A 61 -6.07 5.46 -22.45
C ASN A 61 -7.16 5.76 -21.43
N ASP A 62 -7.52 7.02 -21.27
CA ASP A 62 -8.44 7.51 -20.24
C ASP A 62 -9.92 7.08 -20.41
N GLU A 63 -10.29 6.45 -21.51
CA GLU A 63 -11.59 5.79 -21.70
C GLU A 63 -11.61 4.33 -21.22
N MET A 64 -10.53 3.86 -20.62
CA MET A 64 -10.38 2.48 -20.17
C MET A 64 -10.13 2.41 -18.66
N VAL A 65 -10.51 1.29 -18.07
CA VAL A 65 -10.11 0.86 -16.74
C VAL A 65 -9.26 -0.39 -16.88
N THR A 66 -8.17 -0.44 -16.11
CA THR A 66 -7.39 -1.66 -15.94
C THR A 66 -7.68 -2.27 -14.57
N ILE A 67 -8.04 -3.55 -14.56
CA ILE A 67 -8.21 -4.36 -13.34
C ILE A 67 -7.17 -5.47 -13.37
N ILE A 68 -6.44 -5.63 -12.28
CA ILE A 68 -5.42 -6.67 -12.12
C ILE A 68 -5.74 -7.47 -10.86
N ALA A 69 -5.74 -8.79 -10.97
CA ALA A 69 -5.84 -9.71 -9.84
C ALA A 69 -4.64 -10.65 -9.86
N ASN A 70 -3.92 -10.71 -8.76
CA ASN A 70 -2.74 -11.56 -8.59
C ASN A 70 -3.07 -12.81 -7.78
N PHE A 71 -2.45 -13.91 -8.16
CA PHE A 71 -2.63 -15.21 -7.53
C PHE A 71 -1.31 -15.95 -7.42
N ILE A 72 -1.24 -16.93 -6.51
CA ILE A 72 -0.08 -17.80 -6.32
C ILE A 72 1.16 -17.04 -5.86
N PRO A 73 1.19 -16.65 -4.58
CA PRO A 73 2.23 -15.81 -4.00
C PRO A 73 3.60 -16.46 -3.86
N PHE A 74 4.61 -15.63 -3.59
CA PHE A 74 5.96 -16.02 -3.20
C PHE A 74 6.67 -16.97 -4.16
N GLN A 75 6.41 -16.85 -5.44
CA GLN A 75 7.07 -17.70 -6.43
C GLN A 75 8.56 -17.38 -6.47
N LEU A 76 9.35 -18.40 -6.18
CA LEU A 76 10.79 -18.32 -6.31
C LEU A 76 11.19 -18.32 -7.80
N PRO A 77 12.05 -17.39 -8.24
CA PRO A 77 12.44 -17.28 -9.65
C PRO A 77 13.12 -18.52 -10.22
N GLN A 78 13.70 -19.39 -9.38
CA GLN A 78 14.45 -20.57 -9.81
C GLN A 78 13.69 -21.53 -10.70
N GLY A 79 12.36 -21.41 -10.79
CA GLY A 79 11.54 -21.93 -11.87
C GLY A 79 11.27 -23.43 -11.87
N GLY A 80 12.08 -24.28 -11.65
CA GLY A 80 11.88 -25.72 -11.57
C GLY A 80 12.71 -26.30 -10.42
N PRO A 81 12.20 -27.24 -9.69
CA PRO A 81 10.98 -28.03 -9.90
C PRO A 81 9.69 -27.42 -9.35
N ASN A 82 9.62 -26.11 -9.20
CA ASN A 82 8.42 -25.43 -8.72
C ASN A 82 7.38 -25.34 -9.85
N TYR A 83 6.11 -25.63 -9.55
CA TYR A 83 5.01 -25.69 -10.51
C TYR A 83 3.95 -24.62 -10.17
N TYR A 84 4.32 -23.36 -10.32
CA TYR A 84 3.48 -22.21 -10.00
C TYR A 84 2.48 -21.83 -11.12
N HIS A 85 1.90 -22.81 -11.78
CA HIS A 85 0.93 -22.60 -12.85
C HIS A 85 -0.47 -22.45 -12.29
N PHE A 86 -1.31 -21.65 -12.97
CA PHE A 86 -2.73 -21.59 -12.65
C PHE A 86 -3.34 -23.00 -12.59
N GLY A 87 -4.20 -23.23 -11.60
CA GLY A 87 -4.81 -24.51 -11.34
C GLY A 87 -5.93 -24.82 -12.35
N GLU A 88 -5.99 -26.05 -12.86
CA GLU A 88 -7.07 -26.50 -13.76
C GLU A 88 -8.40 -26.68 -13.03
N ASP A 89 -8.36 -27.04 -11.74
CA ASP A 89 -9.53 -27.29 -10.90
C ASP A 89 -9.87 -26.07 -10.02
N ILE A 90 -9.58 -24.88 -10.50
CA ILE A 90 -9.87 -23.61 -9.83
C ILE A 90 -10.60 -22.70 -10.83
N ARG A 91 -11.61 -22.02 -10.36
CA ARG A 91 -12.16 -20.83 -11.01
C ARG A 91 -11.50 -19.61 -10.40
N TYR A 92 -10.93 -18.80 -11.25
CA TYR A 92 -10.44 -17.46 -10.89
C TYR A 92 -11.43 -16.46 -11.45
N GLU A 93 -11.95 -15.57 -10.62
CA GLU A 93 -13.01 -14.65 -11.02
C GLU A 93 -12.68 -13.24 -10.60
N ILE A 94 -12.95 -12.27 -11.48
CA ILE A 94 -12.95 -10.82 -11.19
C ILE A 94 -14.40 -10.38 -11.30
N HIS A 95 -14.87 -9.74 -10.25
CA HIS A 95 -16.26 -9.34 -10.05
C HIS A 95 -16.38 -7.83 -10.08
N VAL A 96 -17.44 -7.34 -10.70
CA VAL A 96 -17.75 -5.92 -10.77
C VAL A 96 -19.20 -5.68 -10.34
N LYS A 97 -19.38 -4.76 -9.40
CA LYS A 97 -20.65 -4.18 -9.00
C LYS A 97 -20.74 -2.76 -9.51
N ASN A 98 -21.78 -2.44 -10.30
CA ASN A 98 -22.01 -1.11 -10.87
C ASN A 98 -23.44 -0.59 -10.72
N ASP A 99 -24.37 -1.43 -10.28
CA ASP A 99 -25.78 -1.06 -10.08
C ASP A 99 -26.25 -1.52 -8.69
N ALA A 100 -26.48 -0.59 -7.80
CA ALA A 100 -26.95 -0.86 -6.43
C ALA A 100 -28.38 -1.42 -6.36
N THR A 101 -29.15 -1.37 -7.46
CA THR A 101 -30.52 -1.88 -7.52
C THR A 101 -30.60 -3.38 -7.78
N THR A 102 -29.48 -4.00 -8.20
CA THR A 102 -29.37 -5.42 -8.46
C THR A 102 -28.78 -6.18 -7.25
N THR A 103 -28.97 -7.48 -7.20
CA THR A 103 -28.37 -8.36 -6.20
C THR A 103 -27.14 -9.06 -6.74
N GLY A 104 -26.10 -9.20 -5.92
CA GLY A 104 -24.83 -9.82 -6.33
C GLY A 104 -24.06 -9.00 -7.35
N ASP A 105 -23.17 -9.64 -8.08
CA ASP A 105 -22.36 -9.01 -9.12
C ASP A 105 -23.16 -8.69 -10.37
N ASP A 106 -22.86 -7.56 -11.00
CA ASP A 106 -23.46 -7.18 -12.27
C ASP A 106 -22.66 -7.76 -13.45
N ILE A 107 -21.33 -7.86 -13.27
CA ILE A 107 -20.44 -8.43 -14.27
C ILE A 107 -19.44 -9.35 -13.53
N THR A 108 -19.25 -10.57 -14.07
CA THR A 108 -18.19 -11.47 -13.61
C THR A 108 -17.34 -11.88 -14.80
N TYR A 109 -16.04 -11.71 -14.69
CA TYR A 109 -15.04 -12.21 -15.63
C TYR A 109 -14.44 -13.50 -15.04
N ARG A 110 -14.75 -14.64 -15.66
CA ARG A 110 -14.35 -15.98 -15.20
C ARG A 110 -13.24 -16.54 -16.06
N PHE A 111 -12.18 -16.97 -15.41
CA PHE A 111 -11.04 -17.64 -16.01
C PHE A 111 -10.98 -19.10 -15.59
N THR A 112 -10.77 -19.98 -16.56
CA THR A 112 -10.48 -21.39 -16.34
C THR A 112 -9.27 -21.78 -17.19
N PHE A 113 -8.39 -22.58 -16.61
CA PHE A 113 -7.10 -22.89 -17.21
C PHE A 113 -7.02 -24.37 -17.58
N THR A 114 -6.24 -24.68 -18.63
CA THR A 114 -5.95 -26.04 -19.08
C THR A 114 -4.45 -26.14 -19.31
N ARG A 115 -3.87 -27.30 -18.92
CA ARG A 115 -2.44 -27.55 -19.04
C ARG A 115 -2.19 -28.76 -19.97
N THR A 116 -1.11 -28.67 -20.74
CA THR A 116 -0.71 -29.72 -21.69
C THR A 116 0.78 -29.97 -21.58
N ASN A 117 1.19 -31.25 -21.58
CA ASN A 117 2.58 -31.64 -21.68
C ASN A 117 2.88 -32.03 -23.14
N GLU A 118 3.70 -31.20 -23.82
CA GLU A 118 4.08 -31.47 -25.24
C GLU A 118 5.21 -32.49 -25.35
N ASP A 119 5.98 -32.71 -24.29
CA ASP A 119 7.02 -33.74 -24.20
C ASP A 119 7.15 -34.33 -22.79
N PRO A 120 6.24 -35.25 -22.38
CA PRO A 120 6.24 -35.80 -21.02
C PRO A 120 7.42 -36.74 -20.74
N THR A 121 8.31 -36.97 -21.71
CA THR A 121 9.48 -37.87 -21.58
C THR A 121 10.71 -37.17 -21.03
N THR A 122 10.69 -35.84 -20.86
CA THR A 122 11.78 -35.06 -20.33
C THR A 122 11.49 -34.60 -18.91
N HIS A 123 12.55 -34.40 -18.14
CA HIS A 123 12.51 -33.74 -16.83
C HIS A 123 12.36 -32.22 -16.94
N PHE A 124 12.67 -31.61 -18.07
CA PHE A 124 12.64 -30.17 -18.26
C PHE A 124 11.24 -29.64 -18.58
N ASN A 125 10.89 -28.46 -18.07
CA ASN A 125 9.66 -27.78 -18.46
C ASN A 125 9.69 -27.32 -19.92
N ILE A 126 10.85 -26.97 -20.44
CA ILE A 126 11.04 -26.47 -21.82
C ILE A 126 12.21 -27.20 -22.46
N ARG A 127 12.00 -27.79 -23.63
CA ARG A 127 13.03 -28.46 -24.42
C ARG A 127 12.64 -28.53 -25.91
N LEU A 128 13.58 -28.16 -26.80
CA LEU A 128 13.45 -28.32 -28.25
C LEU A 128 12.13 -27.78 -28.81
N LYS A 129 11.80 -26.52 -28.43
CA LYS A 129 10.58 -25.77 -28.79
C LYS A 129 9.27 -26.41 -28.27
N LYS A 130 9.36 -27.34 -27.34
CA LYS A 130 8.21 -27.92 -26.63
C LYS A 130 8.18 -27.49 -25.20
N GLU A 131 6.97 -27.34 -24.69
CA GLU A 131 6.69 -26.87 -23.33
C GLU A 131 5.85 -27.93 -22.61
N ASN A 132 6.30 -28.33 -21.40
CA ASN A 132 5.48 -29.07 -20.47
C ASN A 132 4.77 -28.09 -19.52
N LEU A 133 3.58 -28.44 -19.04
CA LEU A 133 2.66 -27.58 -18.33
C LEU A 133 2.28 -26.31 -19.12
N LYS A 134 2.35 -26.39 -20.46
CA LYS A 134 1.86 -25.34 -21.36
C LYS A 134 0.42 -25.00 -20.99
N THR A 135 0.21 -23.78 -20.58
CA THR A 135 -1.06 -23.32 -20.01
C THR A 135 -1.81 -22.46 -21.02
N THR A 136 -3.09 -22.73 -21.19
CA THR A 136 -4.04 -21.88 -21.92
C THR A 136 -5.21 -21.54 -21.02
N TYR A 137 -5.94 -20.46 -21.35
CA TYR A 137 -7.10 -20.06 -20.59
C TYR A 137 -8.31 -19.78 -21.47
N LYS A 138 -9.49 -20.00 -20.89
CA LYS A 138 -10.76 -19.52 -21.38
C LYS A 138 -11.20 -18.34 -20.52
N LEU A 139 -11.64 -17.24 -21.16
CA LEU A 139 -12.25 -16.10 -20.50
C LEU A 139 -13.73 -16.02 -20.88
N GLU A 140 -14.59 -16.02 -19.88
CA GLU A 140 -16.02 -15.80 -20.00
C GLU A 140 -16.43 -14.55 -19.25
N ARG A 141 -17.31 -13.75 -19.87
CA ARG A 141 -18.02 -12.66 -19.18
C ARG A 141 -19.45 -13.10 -18.90
N ILE A 142 -19.86 -13.00 -17.64
CA ILE A 142 -21.20 -13.28 -17.17
C ILE A 142 -21.83 -11.93 -16.80
N MET A 143 -22.95 -11.58 -17.45
CA MET A 143 -23.66 -10.34 -17.23
C MET A 143 -25.16 -10.57 -17.41
N LYS A 144 -25.97 -10.14 -16.45
CA LYS A 144 -27.44 -10.33 -16.47
C LYS A 144 -27.86 -11.78 -16.73
N GLY A 145 -27.13 -12.74 -16.15
CA GLY A 145 -27.36 -14.18 -16.30
C GLY A 145 -26.90 -14.78 -17.63
N ALA A 146 -26.44 -13.99 -18.58
CA ALA A 146 -25.90 -14.47 -19.86
C ALA A 146 -24.37 -14.63 -19.79
N THR A 147 -23.87 -15.77 -20.31
CA THR A 147 -22.43 -16.04 -20.41
C THR A 147 -21.97 -15.83 -21.84
N THR A 148 -20.94 -15.03 -22.04
CA THR A 148 -20.29 -14.78 -23.33
C THR A 148 -18.82 -15.17 -23.24
N THR A 149 -18.36 -16.06 -24.11
CA THR A 149 -16.93 -16.36 -24.24
C THR A 149 -16.23 -15.21 -24.96
N LEU A 150 -15.28 -14.56 -24.28
CA LEU A 150 -14.47 -13.48 -24.84
C LEU A 150 -13.16 -13.99 -25.43
N VAL A 151 -12.54 -15.00 -24.81
CA VAL A 151 -11.34 -15.70 -25.28
C VAL A 151 -11.57 -17.20 -25.09
N SER A 152 -11.39 -18.00 -26.13
CA SER A 152 -11.62 -19.44 -26.08
C SER A 152 -10.38 -20.26 -25.70
N ALA A 153 -9.18 -19.77 -26.05
CA ALA A 153 -7.91 -20.45 -25.81
C ALA A 153 -6.75 -19.41 -25.82
N GLY A 154 -6.76 -18.49 -24.86
CA GLY A 154 -5.67 -17.52 -24.69
C GLY A 154 -4.41 -18.22 -24.19
N THR A 155 -3.25 -17.71 -24.56
CA THR A 155 -1.95 -18.26 -24.18
C THR A 155 -1.46 -17.65 -22.88
N VAL A 156 -0.88 -18.49 -22.00
CA VAL A 156 -0.13 -18.05 -20.82
C VAL A 156 1.35 -18.22 -21.12
N PRO A 157 2.20 -17.19 -20.96
CA PRO A 157 3.65 -17.35 -21.14
C PRO A 157 4.21 -18.41 -20.20
N PRO A 158 5.23 -19.16 -20.60
CA PRO A 158 5.86 -20.14 -19.73
C PRO A 158 6.56 -19.47 -18.54
N TYR A 159 6.82 -20.25 -17.51
CA TYR A 159 7.63 -19.80 -16.39
C TYR A 159 9.03 -19.34 -16.86
N ASN A 160 9.56 -18.23 -16.35
CA ASN A 160 10.86 -17.69 -16.78
C ASN A 160 12.03 -18.50 -16.18
N VAL A 161 12.23 -19.72 -16.64
CA VAL A 161 13.27 -20.63 -16.14
C VAL A 161 14.66 -20.05 -16.31
N GLY A 162 14.93 -19.45 -17.47
CA GLY A 162 16.22 -18.85 -17.77
C GLY A 162 16.48 -18.71 -19.28
N PRO A 163 17.52 -17.97 -19.69
CA PRO A 163 17.76 -17.65 -21.09
C PRO A 163 17.99 -18.88 -21.99
N ARG A 164 18.59 -19.95 -21.46
CA ARG A 164 18.78 -21.18 -22.25
C ARG A 164 17.43 -21.84 -22.60
N ALA A 165 16.47 -21.80 -21.66
CA ALA A 165 15.13 -22.36 -21.89
C ALA A 165 14.26 -21.43 -22.74
N ILE A 166 14.33 -20.12 -22.53
CA ILE A 166 13.47 -19.12 -23.17
C ILE A 166 14.00 -18.74 -24.54
N THR A 167 15.22 -18.19 -24.64
CA THR A 167 15.75 -17.65 -25.89
C THR A 167 16.72 -18.58 -26.62
N GLY A 168 17.24 -19.61 -25.95
CA GLY A 168 18.20 -20.55 -26.51
C GLY A 168 17.57 -21.50 -27.53
N ALA A 169 18.35 -21.92 -28.54
CA ALA A 169 17.91 -22.85 -29.58
C ALA A 169 17.50 -24.25 -29.06
N ALA A 170 18.05 -24.66 -27.90
CA ALA A 170 17.67 -25.87 -27.20
C ALA A 170 16.36 -25.74 -26.39
N GLY A 171 15.89 -24.52 -26.19
CA GLY A 171 14.65 -24.14 -25.51
C GLY A 171 13.56 -23.78 -26.51
N LEU A 172 12.79 -22.73 -26.23
CA LEU A 172 11.75 -22.20 -27.11
C LEU A 172 12.33 -21.44 -28.30
N GLY A 173 13.50 -20.83 -28.18
CA GLY A 173 14.07 -19.95 -29.20
C GLY A 173 13.29 -18.64 -29.39
N ALA A 174 12.60 -18.17 -28.34
CA ALA A 174 11.89 -16.90 -28.36
C ALA A 174 12.86 -15.72 -28.47
N ALA A 175 12.42 -14.60 -29.03
CA ALA A 175 13.24 -13.39 -29.16
C ALA A 175 13.63 -12.82 -27.78
N SER A 176 12.67 -12.81 -26.86
CA SER A 176 12.85 -12.40 -25.46
C SER A 176 11.66 -12.88 -24.62
N TYR A 177 11.74 -12.78 -23.30
CA TYR A 177 10.57 -13.02 -22.45
C TYR A 177 9.49 -11.93 -22.64
N GLU A 178 9.92 -10.68 -22.85
CA GLU A 178 9.02 -9.56 -23.18
C GLU A 178 8.19 -9.84 -24.45
N ALA A 179 8.79 -10.45 -25.48
CA ALA A 179 8.06 -10.85 -26.67
C ALA A 179 6.98 -11.89 -26.36
N LEU A 180 7.29 -12.90 -25.52
CA LEU A 180 6.31 -13.89 -25.08
C LEU A 180 5.14 -13.27 -24.32
N MET A 181 5.39 -12.26 -23.45
CA MET A 181 4.33 -11.53 -22.77
C MET A 181 3.48 -10.72 -23.75
N THR A 182 4.10 -10.07 -24.72
CA THR A 182 3.40 -9.27 -25.73
C THR A 182 2.52 -10.16 -26.61
N ASP A 183 3.04 -11.31 -27.04
CA ASP A 183 2.33 -12.27 -27.86
C ASP A 183 1.16 -12.95 -27.12
N ALA A 184 1.19 -12.94 -25.78
CA ALA A 184 0.13 -13.49 -24.93
C ALA A 184 -1.00 -12.48 -24.62
N ILE A 185 -0.89 -11.23 -25.06
CA ILE A 185 -1.96 -10.24 -24.91
C ILE A 185 -3.05 -10.52 -25.96
N GLU A 186 -4.23 -10.89 -25.49
CA GLU A 186 -5.41 -11.12 -26.32
C GLU A 186 -6.34 -9.90 -26.34
N THR A 187 -7.07 -9.74 -27.45
CA THR A 187 -8.17 -8.77 -27.51
C THR A 187 -9.44 -9.40 -26.93
N ALA A 188 -10.06 -8.74 -25.99
CA ALA A 188 -11.25 -9.22 -25.29
C ALA A 188 -12.27 -8.11 -25.06
N GLY A 189 -13.47 -8.24 -25.63
CA GLY A 189 -14.58 -7.34 -25.35
C GLY A 189 -14.31 -5.84 -25.65
N GLY A 190 -13.49 -5.52 -26.63
CA GLY A 190 -13.10 -4.14 -26.96
C GLY A 190 -11.94 -3.58 -26.13
N GLY A 191 -11.39 -4.38 -25.22
CA GLY A 191 -10.18 -4.11 -24.47
C GLY A 191 -9.14 -5.23 -24.67
N LYS A 192 -8.32 -5.46 -23.65
CA LYS A 192 -7.22 -6.43 -23.67
C LYS A 192 -7.24 -7.31 -22.44
N VAL A 193 -6.67 -8.51 -22.57
CA VAL A 193 -6.42 -9.41 -21.43
C VAL A 193 -5.02 -10.00 -21.51
N PHE A 194 -4.40 -10.17 -20.36
CA PHE A 194 -3.15 -10.88 -20.18
C PHE A 194 -3.28 -11.81 -18.97
N CYS A 195 -2.80 -13.05 -19.11
CA CYS A 195 -2.63 -13.98 -17.99
C CYS A 195 -1.20 -14.53 -18.03
N GLY A 196 -0.49 -14.47 -16.92
CA GLY A 196 0.87 -15.04 -16.88
C GLY A 196 1.67 -14.71 -15.64
N PRO A 197 2.85 -15.32 -15.47
CA PRO A 197 3.77 -14.97 -14.41
C PRO A 197 4.39 -13.59 -14.68
N VAL A 198 4.52 -12.83 -13.63
CA VAL A 198 5.11 -11.48 -13.61
C VAL A 198 5.96 -11.31 -12.36
N ASP A 199 6.78 -10.27 -12.33
CA ASP A 199 7.35 -9.76 -11.09
C ASP A 199 6.21 -9.31 -10.17
N ASP A 200 6.26 -9.68 -8.90
CA ASP A 200 5.22 -9.29 -7.94
C ASP A 200 5.25 -7.77 -7.75
N PRO A 201 4.19 -7.04 -8.13
CA PRO A 201 4.20 -5.58 -8.06
C PRO A 201 4.01 -5.03 -6.65
N PHE A 202 3.60 -5.84 -5.67
CA PHE A 202 3.44 -5.41 -4.29
C PHE A 202 4.80 -5.29 -3.60
N PHE A 203 4.86 -4.46 -2.56
CA PHE A 203 6.10 -4.16 -1.86
C PHE A 203 5.82 -3.82 -0.39
N VAL A 204 6.54 -4.46 0.53
CA VAL A 204 6.40 -4.23 1.98
C VAL A 204 7.51 -4.95 2.75
N ASP A 205 7.95 -4.42 3.90
CA ASP A 205 8.74 -5.18 4.88
C ASP A 205 7.81 -6.07 5.73
N ILE A 206 7.45 -7.20 5.16
CA ILE A 206 6.51 -8.17 5.71
C ILE A 206 6.94 -8.67 7.08
N GLY A 207 8.21 -9.11 7.18
CA GLY A 207 8.73 -9.66 8.42
C GLY A 207 8.69 -8.64 9.56
N ALA A 208 8.75 -7.34 9.25
CA ALA A 208 8.61 -6.30 10.25
C ALA A 208 7.15 -6.09 10.68
N ILE A 209 6.20 -6.17 9.73
CA ILE A 209 4.76 -6.07 10.06
C ILE A 209 4.36 -7.23 10.97
N GLU A 210 4.72 -8.46 10.60
CA GLU A 210 4.36 -9.68 11.35
C GLU A 210 5.11 -9.80 12.70
N ASP A 211 6.22 -9.13 12.88
CA ASP A 211 6.93 -9.03 14.17
C ASP A 211 6.32 -7.90 15.03
N LEU A 212 5.00 -7.98 15.27
CA LEU A 212 4.21 -7.02 16.06
C LEU A 212 4.42 -5.56 15.65
N GLY A 213 4.48 -5.28 14.35
CA GLY A 213 4.69 -3.92 13.85
C GLY A 213 6.10 -3.40 14.10
N GLY A 214 7.10 -4.26 14.18
CA GLY A 214 8.52 -3.92 14.36
C GLY A 214 9.13 -3.23 13.15
N ILE A 215 8.40 -2.30 12.53
CA ILE A 215 8.84 -1.55 11.34
C ILE A 215 10.18 -0.87 11.60
N ARG A 216 11.10 -1.03 10.66
CA ARG A 216 12.51 -0.60 10.77
C ARG A 216 12.95 0.17 9.51
N PRO A 217 12.49 1.40 9.26
CA PRO A 217 12.68 2.10 7.99
C PRO A 217 14.14 2.19 7.53
N GLU A 218 15.08 2.31 8.47
CA GLU A 218 16.52 2.39 8.16
C GLU A 218 17.11 1.08 7.63
N ASN A 219 16.50 -0.06 7.94
CA ASN A 219 16.94 -1.39 7.60
C ASN A 219 15.82 -2.25 7.01
N ALA A 220 14.82 -1.61 6.43
CA ALA A 220 13.68 -2.27 5.83
C ALA A 220 14.11 -3.25 4.72
N ARG A 221 13.39 -4.35 4.61
CA ARG A 221 13.60 -5.40 3.61
C ARG A 221 12.29 -5.71 2.95
N ASP A 222 12.23 -5.54 1.65
CA ASP A 222 11.06 -5.94 0.89
C ASP A 222 10.95 -7.47 0.90
N GLY A 223 9.84 -7.98 1.47
CA GLY A 223 9.56 -9.42 1.53
C GLY A 223 9.23 -10.03 0.17
N LEU A 224 8.84 -9.20 -0.78
CA LEU A 224 8.51 -9.60 -2.16
C LEU A 224 9.67 -9.40 -3.14
N TYR A 225 10.77 -8.89 -2.65
CA TYR A 225 11.97 -8.69 -3.43
C TYR A 225 12.38 -9.96 -4.20
N HIS A 226 12.48 -9.85 -5.53
CA HIS A 226 12.76 -10.97 -6.42
C HIS A 226 11.79 -12.15 -6.29
N LYS A 227 10.53 -11.89 -5.99
CA LYS A 227 9.45 -12.88 -6.09
C LYS A 227 8.65 -12.66 -7.36
N ASN A 228 8.03 -13.72 -7.83
CA ASN A 228 7.07 -13.66 -8.92
C ASN A 228 5.67 -14.02 -8.41
N VAL A 229 4.67 -13.64 -9.18
CA VAL A 229 3.25 -13.93 -8.94
C VAL A 229 2.59 -14.25 -10.29
N ASN A 230 1.45 -14.94 -10.29
CA ASN A 230 0.64 -15.09 -11.50
C ASN A 230 -0.43 -13.98 -11.55
N THR A 231 -0.45 -13.25 -12.63
CA THR A 231 -1.34 -12.10 -12.84
C THR A 231 -2.42 -12.41 -13.87
N ILE A 232 -3.63 -11.96 -13.59
CA ILE A 232 -4.73 -11.78 -14.54
C ILE A 232 -4.94 -10.28 -14.67
N ALA A 233 -4.67 -9.71 -15.85
CA ALA A 233 -4.89 -8.29 -16.14
C ALA A 233 -5.96 -8.12 -17.21
N LEU A 234 -6.94 -7.25 -16.96
CA LEU A 234 -8.02 -6.87 -17.86
C LEU A 234 -8.00 -5.36 -18.11
N GLN A 235 -8.00 -4.94 -19.36
CA GLN A 235 -8.28 -3.57 -19.79
C GLN A 235 -9.69 -3.55 -20.40
N ILE A 236 -10.58 -2.72 -19.87
CA ILE A 236 -12.01 -2.72 -20.16
C ILE A 236 -12.48 -1.31 -20.46
N PRO A 237 -13.25 -1.06 -21.54
CA PRO A 237 -13.87 0.24 -21.77
C PRO A 237 -14.77 0.69 -20.62
N ILE A 238 -14.63 1.94 -20.17
CA ILE A 238 -15.48 2.53 -19.11
C ILE A 238 -16.96 2.34 -19.44
N SER A 239 -17.36 2.52 -20.70
CA SER A 239 -18.73 2.32 -21.14
C SER A 239 -19.26 0.89 -20.96
N GLN A 240 -18.41 -0.12 -20.78
CA GLN A 240 -18.84 -1.47 -20.47
C GLN A 240 -18.92 -1.75 -18.96
N LEU A 241 -18.31 -0.91 -18.17
CA LEU A 241 -18.33 -0.98 -16.69
C LEU A 241 -19.38 -0.05 -16.09
N GLN A 242 -19.66 1.06 -16.76
CA GLN A 242 -20.70 2.01 -16.34
C GLN A 242 -22.09 1.41 -16.60
N LYS A 243 -23.00 1.48 -15.62
CA LYS A 243 -24.30 0.77 -15.59
C LYS A 243 -25.22 1.05 -16.80
N ASP A 244 -25.14 2.26 -17.38
CA ASP A 244 -25.97 2.71 -18.51
C ASP A 244 -25.20 2.73 -19.84
N GLY A 245 -23.95 2.28 -19.87
CA GLY A 245 -23.09 2.28 -21.06
C GLY A 245 -22.52 3.64 -21.45
N LYS A 246 -22.51 4.62 -20.54
CA LYS A 246 -22.00 5.98 -20.79
C LYS A 246 -20.46 5.99 -20.86
N THR A 247 -19.93 6.80 -21.76
CA THR A 247 -18.52 7.18 -21.82
C THR A 247 -18.19 8.24 -20.77
N VAL A 248 -16.92 8.41 -20.40
CA VAL A 248 -16.52 9.28 -19.27
C VAL A 248 -16.84 10.78 -19.51
N ASP A 249 -16.89 11.22 -20.78
CA ASP A 249 -17.28 12.59 -21.15
C ASP A 249 -18.75 12.92 -20.80
N LYS A 250 -19.55 11.92 -20.42
CA LYS A 250 -20.94 12.09 -19.96
C LYS A 250 -21.07 12.22 -18.45
N ALA A 251 -19.97 12.13 -17.71
CA ALA A 251 -19.98 12.38 -16.28
C ALA A 251 -20.36 13.84 -15.98
N ALA A 252 -21.24 14.04 -15.02
CA ALA A 252 -21.66 15.38 -14.62
C ALA A 252 -20.51 16.21 -14.03
N ASN A 253 -19.62 15.55 -13.34
CA ASN A 253 -18.35 16.08 -12.82
C ASN A 253 -17.47 14.91 -12.34
N ILE A 254 -16.29 15.22 -11.81
CA ILE A 254 -15.31 14.22 -11.33
C ILE A 254 -15.79 13.42 -10.12
N LEU A 255 -16.90 13.78 -9.47
CA LEU A 255 -17.50 13.06 -8.34
C LEU A 255 -18.85 12.44 -8.71
N ASP A 256 -19.13 12.23 -10.00
CA ASP A 256 -20.36 11.61 -10.46
C ASP A 256 -20.49 10.17 -9.95
N GLY A 257 -21.48 9.90 -9.08
CA GLY A 257 -21.74 8.60 -8.49
C GLY A 257 -22.17 7.51 -9.49
N ASP A 258 -22.68 7.89 -10.67
CA ASP A 258 -23.03 6.95 -11.72
C ASP A 258 -21.81 6.26 -12.37
N PHE A 259 -20.61 6.78 -12.10
CA PHE A 259 -19.35 6.22 -12.57
C PHE A 259 -18.59 5.44 -11.49
N VAL A 260 -19.22 5.15 -10.36
CA VAL A 260 -18.61 4.34 -9.29
C VAL A 260 -18.87 2.86 -9.54
N ILE A 261 -17.79 2.07 -9.47
CA ILE A 261 -17.84 0.62 -9.48
C ILE A 261 -17.19 0.05 -8.22
N GLY A 262 -17.64 -1.13 -7.80
CA GLY A 262 -16.96 -1.95 -6.80
C GLY A 262 -16.32 -3.15 -7.48
N VAL A 263 -15.06 -3.43 -7.18
CA VAL A 263 -14.27 -4.52 -7.76
C VAL A 263 -13.78 -5.43 -6.66
N TRP A 264 -13.86 -6.73 -6.89
CA TRP A 264 -13.23 -7.73 -6.03
C TRP A 264 -12.87 -8.96 -6.87
N ALA A 265 -11.99 -9.81 -6.34
CA ALA A 265 -11.60 -11.04 -7.02
C ALA A 265 -11.76 -12.23 -6.08
N SER A 266 -11.90 -13.43 -6.65
CA SER A 266 -12.01 -14.66 -5.89
C SER A 266 -11.41 -15.86 -6.61
N ALA A 267 -11.13 -16.90 -5.82
CA ALA A 267 -10.86 -18.24 -6.31
C ALA A 267 -11.82 -19.23 -5.67
N SER A 268 -12.30 -20.18 -6.46
CA SER A 268 -13.20 -21.24 -6.01
C SER A 268 -12.71 -22.60 -6.41
N ARG A 269 -12.92 -23.60 -5.54
CA ARG A 269 -12.65 -25.00 -5.77
C ARG A 269 -13.91 -25.84 -5.77
N ARG A 270 -13.85 -27.04 -6.35
CA ARG A 270 -14.89 -28.07 -6.16
C ARG A 270 -14.83 -28.55 -4.72
N ALA A 271 -16.00 -28.80 -4.13
CA ALA A 271 -16.17 -29.17 -2.73
C ALA A 271 -15.47 -30.49 -2.36
N ILE A 272 -15.27 -31.41 -3.31
CA ILE A 272 -14.70 -32.74 -3.06
C ILE A 272 -13.51 -32.97 -3.99
N ARG A 273 -12.36 -33.27 -3.39
CA ARG A 273 -11.16 -33.74 -4.07
C ARG A 273 -10.92 -35.21 -3.70
N THR A 274 -10.89 -36.11 -4.68
CA THR A 274 -10.63 -37.54 -4.47
C THR A 274 -9.27 -37.90 -5.10
N LEU A 275 -8.36 -38.38 -4.26
CA LEU A 275 -7.04 -38.85 -4.68
C LEU A 275 -7.15 -40.36 -5.05
N LYS A 276 -6.43 -40.76 -6.08
CA LYS A 276 -6.39 -42.14 -6.55
C LYS A 276 -4.97 -42.70 -6.48
N THR A 277 -4.87 -44.01 -6.37
CA THR A 277 -3.58 -44.73 -6.23
C THR A 277 -2.73 -44.72 -7.52
N ASP A 278 -3.32 -44.38 -8.66
CA ASP A 278 -2.61 -44.20 -9.93
C ASP A 278 -1.99 -42.80 -10.11
N GLY A 279 -2.07 -41.97 -9.05
CA GLY A 279 -1.56 -40.60 -9.07
C GLY A 279 -2.51 -39.58 -9.71
N THR A 280 -3.69 -40.00 -10.17
CA THR A 280 -4.72 -39.08 -10.68
C THR A 280 -5.64 -38.60 -9.56
N GLN A 281 -6.41 -37.58 -9.84
CA GLN A 281 -7.40 -37.03 -8.92
C GLN A 281 -8.67 -36.60 -9.67
N THR A 282 -9.78 -36.56 -8.95
CA THR A 282 -11.04 -36.03 -9.47
C THR A 282 -11.58 -34.95 -8.51
N HIS A 283 -12.21 -33.95 -9.11
CA HIS A 283 -12.80 -32.83 -8.40
C HIS A 283 -14.31 -32.78 -8.73
N THR A 284 -15.16 -32.89 -7.72
CA THR A 284 -16.62 -32.98 -7.85
C THR A 284 -17.35 -32.15 -6.81
N GLY A 285 -18.67 -32.08 -6.88
CA GLY A 285 -19.52 -31.27 -6.02
C GLY A 285 -19.65 -29.84 -6.50
N ASP A 286 -20.21 -28.98 -5.66
CA ASP A 286 -20.41 -27.56 -5.95
C ASP A 286 -19.08 -26.79 -5.96
N TRP A 287 -19.08 -25.61 -6.57
CA TRP A 287 -17.99 -24.69 -6.45
C TRP A 287 -18.11 -23.94 -5.13
N VAL A 288 -17.03 -23.91 -4.36
CA VAL A 288 -16.90 -23.25 -3.06
C VAL A 288 -15.80 -22.23 -3.16
N GLN A 289 -16.11 -20.98 -2.80
CA GLN A 289 -15.12 -19.92 -2.69
C GLN A 289 -14.16 -20.23 -1.55
N VAL A 290 -12.87 -20.12 -1.79
CA VAL A 290 -11.79 -20.42 -0.83
C VAL A 290 -10.84 -19.26 -0.61
N SER A 291 -10.89 -18.26 -1.47
CA SER A 291 -10.10 -17.02 -1.35
C SER A 291 -10.85 -15.86 -1.99
N ARG A 292 -10.70 -14.67 -1.43
CA ARG A 292 -11.15 -13.42 -2.03
C ARG A 292 -10.34 -12.23 -1.59
N LEU A 293 -10.34 -11.19 -2.41
CA LEU A 293 -9.81 -9.88 -2.06
C LEU A 293 -10.68 -8.78 -2.69
N GLY A 294 -10.98 -7.75 -1.91
CA GLY A 294 -11.57 -6.49 -2.36
C GLY A 294 -10.62 -5.34 -2.06
N MET A 295 -10.77 -4.71 -0.89
CA MET A 295 -9.82 -3.74 -0.38
C MET A 295 -8.50 -4.42 0.03
N PRO A 296 -7.35 -3.80 -0.23
CA PRO A 296 -6.08 -4.34 0.23
C PRO A 296 -6.02 -4.41 1.76
N LEU A 297 -5.22 -5.31 2.27
CA LEU A 297 -4.88 -5.47 3.69
C LEU A 297 -6.04 -5.81 4.64
N THR A 298 -7.28 -5.95 4.14
CA THR A 298 -8.44 -6.29 4.98
C THR A 298 -8.20 -7.61 5.73
N ASN A 299 -7.90 -8.67 4.99
CA ASN A 299 -7.75 -9.99 5.60
C ASN A 299 -6.34 -10.23 6.13
N GLU A 300 -5.38 -9.43 5.70
CA GLU A 300 -3.98 -9.54 6.10
C GLU A 300 -3.72 -8.98 7.49
N VAL A 301 -4.18 -7.74 7.76
CA VAL A 301 -3.84 -7.02 8.99
C VAL A 301 -5.03 -6.44 9.75
N VAL A 302 -6.22 -6.30 9.13
CA VAL A 302 -7.41 -5.78 9.81
C VAL A 302 -8.18 -6.89 10.49
N ASN A 303 -8.45 -7.99 9.79
CA ASN A 303 -9.13 -9.14 10.36
C ASN A 303 -8.20 -9.93 11.29
N PRO A 304 -8.64 -10.25 12.52
CA PRO A 304 -7.90 -11.15 13.41
C PRO A 304 -7.89 -12.57 12.83
N ILE A 305 -6.91 -13.37 13.24
CA ILE A 305 -6.70 -14.73 12.70
C ILE A 305 -7.94 -15.62 12.78
N GLY A 306 -8.80 -15.40 13.75
CA GLY A 306 -10.05 -16.16 13.92
C GLY A 306 -11.13 -15.88 12.87
N ASP A 307 -11.07 -14.74 12.19
CA ASP A 307 -12.05 -14.30 11.21
C ASP A 307 -11.61 -14.53 9.75
N LYS A 308 -10.31 -14.76 9.53
CA LYS A 308 -9.68 -14.77 8.19
C LYS A 308 -10.25 -15.81 7.24
N ASP A 309 -10.41 -17.05 7.70
CA ASP A 309 -10.98 -18.13 6.87
C ASP A 309 -12.47 -17.91 6.57
N GLU A 310 -13.23 -17.38 7.55
CA GLU A 310 -14.63 -17.01 7.33
C GLU A 310 -14.77 -15.86 6.33
N PHE A 311 -13.86 -14.87 6.37
CA PHE A 311 -13.82 -13.79 5.40
C PHE A 311 -13.62 -14.33 3.98
N ASN A 312 -12.66 -15.21 3.78
CA ASN A 312 -12.39 -15.85 2.47
C ASN A 312 -13.58 -16.67 1.93
N ALA A 313 -14.37 -17.26 2.81
CA ALA A 313 -15.54 -18.05 2.42
C ALA A 313 -16.79 -17.20 2.10
N ARG A 314 -16.83 -15.93 2.52
CA ARG A 314 -17.96 -15.02 2.27
C ARG A 314 -17.75 -14.18 1.01
N THR A 315 -18.85 -13.82 0.35
CA THR A 315 -18.85 -12.75 -0.64
C THR A 315 -19.10 -11.41 0.05
N PRO A 316 -18.78 -10.25 -0.56
CA PRO A 316 -19.12 -8.93 -0.02
C PRO A 316 -20.60 -8.79 0.37
N TYR A 317 -21.48 -9.47 -0.36
CA TYR A 317 -22.94 -9.36 -0.18
C TYR A 317 -23.48 -10.15 1.01
N ASN A 318 -22.72 -11.09 1.57
CA ASN A 318 -23.15 -11.93 2.71
C ASN A 318 -22.24 -11.83 3.94
N GLU A 319 -21.40 -10.80 4.02
CA GLU A 319 -20.63 -10.50 5.23
C GLU A 319 -21.53 -10.21 6.43
N ASN A 320 -22.74 -9.67 6.19
CA ASN A 320 -23.74 -9.39 7.24
C ASN A 320 -23.18 -8.57 8.40
N ARG A 321 -22.20 -7.67 8.13
CA ARG A 321 -21.52 -6.84 9.13
C ARG A 321 -20.72 -7.63 10.16
N ALA A 322 -20.35 -8.89 9.86
CA ALA A 322 -19.60 -9.75 10.79
C ALA A 322 -18.26 -9.12 11.19
N PHE A 323 -17.63 -8.37 10.26
CA PHE A 323 -16.29 -7.81 10.43
C PHE A 323 -16.26 -6.32 10.82
N ASP A 324 -17.42 -5.66 10.98
CA ASP A 324 -17.49 -4.22 11.29
C ASP A 324 -16.63 -3.83 12.51
N ALA A 325 -16.58 -4.68 13.53
CA ALA A 325 -15.84 -4.41 14.77
C ALA A 325 -14.34 -4.26 14.53
N ASN A 326 -13.78 -4.98 13.56
CA ASN A 326 -12.36 -4.94 13.22
C ASN A 326 -11.94 -3.58 12.64
N PHE A 327 -12.85 -2.92 11.90
CA PHE A 327 -12.62 -1.58 11.36
C PHE A 327 -12.90 -0.47 12.37
N VAL A 328 -13.84 -0.68 13.28
CA VAL A 328 -14.15 0.30 14.35
C VAL A 328 -13.04 0.37 15.39
N ASN A 329 -12.43 -0.77 15.71
CA ASN A 329 -11.32 -0.90 16.64
C ASN A 329 -10.16 -1.67 16.01
N PRO A 330 -9.45 -1.11 15.05
CA PRO A 330 -8.36 -1.82 14.39
C PRO A 330 -7.25 -2.14 15.38
N GLU A 331 -6.80 -3.39 15.41
CA GLU A 331 -5.78 -3.86 16.35
C GLU A 331 -4.48 -3.05 16.22
N LEU A 332 -4.07 -2.70 15.02
CA LEU A 332 -2.84 -1.91 14.78
C LEU A 332 -2.82 -0.59 15.54
N ALA A 333 -3.98 0.03 15.82
CA ALA A 333 -4.06 1.26 16.61
C ALA A 333 -3.55 1.07 18.05
N LEU A 334 -3.59 -0.14 18.58
CA LEU A 334 -3.12 -0.45 19.94
C LEU A 334 -1.59 -0.42 20.06
N TYR A 335 -0.89 -0.55 18.96
CA TYR A 335 0.58 -0.51 18.89
C TYR A 335 1.12 0.89 18.56
N MET A 336 0.26 1.84 18.18
CA MET A 336 0.63 3.21 17.87
C MET A 336 0.83 4.05 19.15
N ALA A 337 1.56 5.15 19.03
CA ALA A 337 1.80 6.06 20.15
C ALA A 337 0.48 6.61 20.69
N ASP A 338 0.34 6.62 22.01
CA ASP A 338 -0.85 7.12 22.70
C ASP A 338 -0.46 7.84 23.97
N ASN A 339 -1.05 9.01 24.22
CA ASN A 339 -0.85 9.78 25.45
C ASN A 339 -1.96 9.53 26.47
N ALA A 340 -3.01 8.86 26.08
CA ALA A 340 -4.13 8.67 26.96
C ALA A 340 -3.90 7.48 27.90
N PRO A 341 -4.51 7.52 29.08
CA PRO A 341 -4.39 6.44 30.03
C PRO A 341 -5.08 5.19 29.48
N LYS A 342 -4.42 4.05 29.64
CA LYS A 342 -5.03 2.72 29.47
C LYS A 342 -6.17 2.53 30.47
N ASP A 343 -5.96 3.03 31.67
CA ASP A 343 -6.91 3.26 32.74
C ASP A 343 -6.90 4.77 33.02
N PRO A 344 -8.03 5.48 33.07
CA PRO A 344 -8.09 6.90 33.42
C PRO A 344 -7.36 7.24 34.72
N ALA A 345 -7.23 6.28 35.66
CA ALA A 345 -6.49 6.44 36.91
C ALA A 345 -4.95 6.32 36.73
N SER A 346 -4.47 5.86 35.60
CA SER A 346 -3.04 5.63 35.34
C SER A 346 -2.63 6.16 33.97
N PRO A 347 -2.42 7.48 33.82
CA PRO A 347 -2.00 8.07 32.56
C PRO A 347 -0.68 7.48 32.06
N LYS A 348 -0.59 7.17 30.77
CA LYS A 348 0.65 6.77 30.16
C LYS A 348 1.53 7.99 29.89
N PRO A 349 2.87 7.86 30.00
CA PRO A 349 3.78 8.86 29.49
C PRO A 349 3.61 9.07 27.99
N ALA A 350 3.88 10.29 27.51
CA ALA A 350 3.86 10.61 26.09
C ALA A 350 4.79 9.67 25.29
N GLY A 351 4.34 9.24 24.12
CA GLY A 351 5.12 8.38 23.24
C GLY A 351 5.09 6.88 23.58
N GLN A 352 4.26 6.45 24.54
CA GLN A 352 4.02 5.03 24.77
C GLN A 352 2.81 4.53 24.00
N THR A 353 2.80 3.21 23.69
CA THR A 353 1.68 2.53 23.06
C THR A 353 0.61 2.16 24.09
N TYR A 354 -0.57 1.76 23.61
CA TYR A 354 -1.67 1.31 24.45
C TYR A 354 -1.28 0.12 25.35
N TYR A 355 -0.41 -0.77 24.91
CA TYR A 355 0.09 -1.90 25.69
C TYR A 355 1.21 -1.55 26.68
N GLY A 356 1.65 -0.30 26.71
CA GLY A 356 2.70 0.15 27.62
C GLY A 356 4.12 -0.14 27.15
N GLU A 357 4.28 -0.90 26.06
CA GLU A 357 5.56 -1.17 25.42
C GLU A 357 5.75 -0.25 24.23
N ALA A 358 6.97 0.24 24.03
CA ALA A 358 7.29 1.00 22.84
C ALA A 358 7.38 0.06 21.64
N VAL A 359 6.61 0.33 20.59
CA VAL A 359 6.79 -0.27 19.28
C VAL A 359 7.54 0.74 18.42
N PRO A 360 8.86 0.63 18.27
CA PRO A 360 9.68 1.69 17.67
C PRO A 360 9.21 2.10 16.27
N GLY A 361 8.75 1.14 15.47
CA GLY A 361 8.26 1.38 14.14
C GLY A 361 7.02 2.28 14.08
N PHE A 362 6.17 2.24 15.11
CA PHE A 362 4.90 2.98 15.16
C PHE A 362 4.94 4.25 16.02
N MET A 363 6.08 4.63 16.58
CA MET A 363 6.15 5.79 17.49
C MET A 363 5.85 7.15 16.83
N LYS A 364 5.94 7.24 15.51
CA LYS A 364 5.52 8.44 14.75
C LYS A 364 4.01 8.45 14.48
N LEU A 365 3.38 7.30 14.51
CA LEU A 365 1.95 7.13 14.28
C LEU A 365 1.23 7.27 15.62
N ARG A 366 0.52 8.37 15.80
CA ARG A 366 -0.23 8.62 17.01
C ARG A 366 -1.72 8.52 16.74
N ILE A 367 -2.41 7.68 17.51
CA ILE A 367 -3.86 7.62 17.47
C ILE A 367 -4.46 8.83 18.21
N GLN A 368 -5.52 9.40 17.66
CA GLN A 368 -6.14 10.61 18.19
C GLN A 368 -6.97 10.34 19.44
N SER A 369 -6.79 11.21 20.44
CA SER A 369 -7.62 11.32 21.64
C SER A 369 -7.88 12.79 21.96
N ASN A 370 -9.00 13.10 22.60
CA ASN A 370 -9.43 14.45 22.93
C ASN A 370 -9.40 15.45 21.75
N SER A 371 -9.58 14.92 20.53
CA SER A 371 -9.60 15.72 19.30
C SER A 371 -10.67 16.81 19.41
N LEU A 372 -10.26 18.07 19.23
CA LEU A 372 -11.15 19.25 19.30
C LEU A 372 -11.88 19.45 20.65
N ALA A 373 -11.34 18.96 21.76
CA ALA A 373 -11.91 19.19 23.10
C ALA A 373 -12.06 20.70 23.40
N GLY A 374 -13.15 21.04 24.10
CA GLY A 374 -13.42 22.43 24.50
C GLY A 374 -13.88 23.38 23.39
N ARG A 375 -14.10 22.88 22.16
CA ARG A 375 -14.60 23.72 21.06
C ARG A 375 -16.11 23.96 21.16
N PRO A 376 -16.59 25.21 20.92
CA PRO A 376 -18.00 25.53 20.95
C PRO A 376 -18.82 24.67 19.94
N GLY A 377 -19.92 24.11 20.40
CA GLY A 377 -20.82 23.30 19.56
C GLY A 377 -20.37 21.85 19.32
N LEU A 378 -19.25 21.44 19.89
CA LEU A 378 -18.73 20.07 19.84
C LEU A 378 -18.75 19.44 21.25
N PRO A 379 -18.57 18.08 21.36
CA PRO A 379 -18.51 17.43 22.65
C PRO A 379 -17.46 18.07 23.58
N PRO A 380 -17.77 18.31 24.88
CA PRO A 380 -16.84 19.00 25.78
C PRO A 380 -15.47 18.31 25.92
N ASN A 381 -15.47 16.99 25.86
CA ASN A 381 -14.25 16.18 25.96
C ASN A 381 -13.59 15.91 24.59
N GLY A 382 -14.14 16.47 23.51
CA GLY A 382 -13.69 16.15 22.16
C GLY A 382 -14.06 14.74 21.72
N PHE A 383 -13.31 14.23 20.75
CA PHE A 383 -13.48 12.90 20.16
C PHE A 383 -12.33 11.98 20.55
N ASP A 384 -12.64 10.72 20.82
CA ASP A 384 -11.67 9.67 21.12
C ASP A 384 -11.78 8.54 20.11
N PHE A 385 -10.75 8.37 19.29
CA PHE A 385 -10.71 7.40 18.20
C PHE A 385 -9.91 6.13 18.53
N ARG A 386 -9.46 5.95 19.78
CA ARG A 386 -8.59 4.84 20.19
C ARG A 386 -9.31 3.51 20.33
N ASN A 387 -10.53 3.53 20.87
CA ASN A 387 -11.23 2.32 21.33
C ASN A 387 -12.71 2.29 20.99
N GLY A 388 -13.20 3.14 20.13
CA GLY A 388 -14.57 3.14 19.66
C GLY A 388 -15.63 3.62 20.65
N ALA A 389 -15.25 4.31 21.73
CA ALA A 389 -16.18 4.76 22.76
C ALA A 389 -17.03 5.96 22.33
N ASP A 390 -16.46 6.88 21.58
CA ASP A 390 -17.08 8.17 21.25
C ASP A 390 -17.18 8.39 19.74
N GLY A 391 -18.37 8.35 19.18
CA GLY A 391 -18.63 8.61 17.76
C GLY A 391 -19.14 10.02 17.49
N LEU A 392 -18.96 10.47 16.26
CA LEU A 392 -19.54 11.71 15.70
C LEU A 392 -21.06 11.55 15.47
N SER A 393 -21.89 11.63 16.48
CA SER A 393 -23.33 11.52 16.28
C SER A 393 -24.07 12.81 16.64
N VAL A 394 -23.55 13.92 16.17
CA VAL A 394 -24.09 15.24 16.48
C VAL A 394 -25.00 15.83 15.40
N LEU A 395 -25.24 15.11 14.27
CA LEU A 395 -26.20 15.52 13.28
C LEU A 395 -27.63 15.32 13.79
N SER A 396 -28.45 16.38 13.75
CA SER A 396 -29.88 16.32 14.08
C SER A 396 -30.66 15.48 13.07
N THR A 397 -31.91 15.10 13.42
CA THR A 397 -32.80 14.39 12.49
C THR A 397 -33.01 15.19 11.21
N GLU A 398 -33.14 16.52 11.32
CA GLU A 398 -33.34 17.44 10.19
C GLU A 398 -32.11 17.50 9.30
N GLN A 399 -30.90 17.50 9.88
CA GLN A 399 -29.64 17.51 9.11
C GLN A 399 -29.41 16.18 8.37
N ARG A 400 -29.94 15.08 8.87
CA ARG A 400 -29.85 13.77 8.20
C ARG A 400 -30.94 13.54 7.16
N ALA A 401 -32.08 14.25 7.27
CA ALA A 401 -33.20 14.08 6.37
C ALA A 401 -32.83 14.27 4.90
N GLY A 402 -33.29 13.37 4.03
CA GLY A 402 -32.98 13.42 2.60
C GLY A 402 -31.55 13.02 2.22
N THR A 403 -30.74 12.59 3.17
CA THR A 403 -29.38 12.09 2.92
C THR A 403 -29.27 10.60 3.23
N VAL A 404 -28.18 9.95 2.79
CA VAL A 404 -27.89 8.55 3.09
C VAL A 404 -27.70 8.30 4.59
N PHE A 405 -27.46 9.30 5.41
CA PHE A 405 -27.40 9.15 6.88
C PHE A 405 -28.77 8.78 7.51
N ALA A 406 -29.87 9.10 6.87
CA ALA A 406 -31.20 8.70 7.31
C ALA A 406 -31.59 7.29 6.86
N ASP A 407 -30.85 6.70 5.94
CA ASP A 407 -31.09 5.35 5.44
C ASP A 407 -30.85 4.30 6.52
N LYS A 408 -31.75 3.31 6.63
CA LYS A 408 -31.67 2.28 7.66
C LYS A 408 -30.56 1.27 7.42
N THR A 409 -30.09 1.13 6.19
CA THR A 409 -29.02 0.22 5.80
C THR A 409 -27.65 0.86 5.98
N TYR A 410 -27.48 2.08 5.43
CA TYR A 410 -26.19 2.76 5.38
C TYR A 410 -25.94 3.69 6.56
N GLY A 411 -26.96 4.28 7.14
CA GLY A 411 -26.82 5.10 8.33
C GLY A 411 -26.08 4.38 9.49
N PRO A 412 -26.27 3.07 9.72
CA PRO A 412 -25.48 2.29 10.69
C PRO A 412 -24.00 2.10 10.33
N ILE A 413 -23.56 2.44 9.15
CA ILE A 413 -22.16 2.43 8.72
C ILE A 413 -21.59 3.84 8.77
N LEU A 414 -22.40 4.81 8.32
CA LEU A 414 -22.01 6.20 8.16
C LEU A 414 -22.35 7.01 9.41
N LEU A 415 -21.39 7.77 9.94
CA LEU A 415 -21.58 8.76 11.01
C LEU A 415 -22.40 8.25 12.20
N GLN A 416 -21.98 7.16 12.81
CA GLN A 416 -22.70 6.53 13.92
C GLN A 416 -22.20 6.94 15.30
N ALA A 417 -23.13 7.06 16.26
CA ALA A 417 -22.79 7.18 17.69
C ALA A 417 -21.98 5.97 18.14
N ASN A 418 -20.99 6.18 18.99
CA ASN A 418 -20.11 5.14 19.55
C ASN A 418 -19.40 4.28 18.50
N LYS A 419 -19.23 4.84 17.30
CA LYS A 419 -18.43 4.27 16.20
C LYS A 419 -17.60 5.37 15.56
N PRO A 420 -16.53 5.83 16.20
CA PRO A 420 -15.74 6.98 15.73
C PRO A 420 -15.19 6.76 14.33
N ARG A 421 -14.84 5.52 13.98
CA ARG A 421 -14.35 5.17 12.64
C ARG A 421 -15.45 5.07 11.58
N SER A 422 -16.69 5.47 11.89
CA SER A 422 -17.76 5.61 10.89
C SER A 422 -17.59 6.83 9.97
N VAL A 423 -16.57 7.65 10.16
CA VAL A 423 -16.21 8.77 9.27
C VAL A 423 -14.97 8.49 8.41
N ASP A 424 -14.26 7.39 8.64
CA ASP A 424 -13.09 7.02 7.83
C ASP A 424 -13.05 5.52 7.52
N LEU A 425 -12.44 4.68 8.33
CA LEU A 425 -12.15 3.29 8.00
C LEU A 425 -13.39 2.48 7.63
N LEU A 426 -14.43 2.51 8.45
CA LEU A 426 -15.61 1.69 8.22
C LEU A 426 -16.32 2.00 6.89
N PRO A 427 -16.61 3.27 6.53
CA PRO A 427 -17.17 3.59 5.22
C PRO A 427 -16.22 3.28 4.07
N ILE A 428 -14.93 3.61 4.20
CA ILE A 428 -13.94 3.38 3.14
C ILE A 428 -13.97 1.93 2.69
N PHE A 429 -14.00 0.98 3.62
CA PHE A 429 -14.00 -0.45 3.31
C PHE A 429 -15.39 -0.98 2.93
N MET A 430 -16.46 -0.57 3.63
CA MET A 430 -17.78 -1.22 3.53
C MET A 430 -18.74 -0.59 2.53
N THR A 431 -18.61 0.70 2.23
CA THR A 431 -19.57 1.43 1.36
C THR A 431 -18.90 2.33 0.32
N GLY A 432 -17.63 2.68 0.50
CA GLY A 432 -17.03 3.86 -0.09
C GLY A 432 -17.46 5.14 0.63
N VAL A 433 -16.82 6.23 0.29
CA VAL A 433 -16.98 7.55 0.93
C VAL A 433 -17.92 8.41 0.11
N PRO A 434 -19.07 8.87 0.67
CA PRO A 434 -19.98 9.77 -0.04
C PRO A 434 -19.46 11.21 -0.03
N ASN A 435 -19.73 11.97 -1.08
CA ASN A 435 -19.49 13.43 -1.08
C ASN A 435 -20.54 14.15 -0.23
N LEU A 436 -20.40 14.08 1.09
CA LEU A 436 -21.28 14.75 2.07
C LEU A 436 -20.44 15.54 3.07
N ALA A 437 -21.04 16.55 3.69
CA ALA A 437 -20.35 17.52 4.58
C ALA A 437 -19.34 16.91 5.56
N PRO A 438 -19.62 15.87 6.36
CA PRO A 438 -18.65 15.28 7.28
C PRO A 438 -17.43 14.64 6.60
N TYR A 439 -17.55 14.23 5.33
CA TYR A 439 -16.51 13.56 4.55
C TYR A 439 -15.75 14.47 3.59
N GLN A 440 -16.12 15.75 3.54
CA GLN A 440 -15.41 16.75 2.74
C GLN A 440 -14.19 17.27 3.48
N LEU A 441 -13.20 17.77 2.73
CA LEU A 441 -11.99 18.34 3.34
C LEU A 441 -12.32 19.50 4.28
N ALA A 442 -11.46 19.73 5.25
CA ALA A 442 -11.60 20.78 6.23
C ALA A 442 -11.55 22.21 5.63
N THR A 443 -11.04 22.35 4.40
CA THR A 443 -11.08 23.61 3.63
C THR A 443 -12.51 24.12 3.50
N GLY A 444 -12.78 25.32 4.00
CA GLY A 444 -14.11 25.94 4.03
C GLY A 444 -14.98 25.57 5.24
N LYS A 445 -14.60 24.62 6.08
CA LYS A 445 -15.41 24.22 7.26
C LYS A 445 -15.34 25.20 8.45
N ALA A 446 -14.45 26.17 8.43
CA ALA A 446 -14.27 27.15 9.51
C ALA A 446 -14.11 26.52 10.92
N GLY A 447 -13.43 25.38 10.99
CA GLY A 447 -13.19 24.63 12.23
C GLY A 447 -14.35 23.77 12.73
N ASN A 448 -15.47 23.69 12.01
CA ASN A 448 -16.56 22.75 12.32
C ASN A 448 -16.47 21.52 11.42
N PRO A 449 -16.05 20.34 11.91
CA PRO A 449 -15.88 19.13 11.08
C PRO A 449 -17.17 18.64 10.44
N LEU A 450 -18.33 19.04 10.96
CA LEU A 450 -19.65 18.65 10.43
C LEU A 450 -20.20 19.61 9.37
N ALA A 451 -19.56 20.78 9.20
CA ALA A 451 -19.95 21.73 8.16
C ALA A 451 -19.54 21.23 6.78
N ALA A 452 -20.18 21.82 5.75
CA ALA A 452 -19.74 21.61 4.38
C ALA A 452 -18.32 22.19 4.19
N GLY A 453 -17.49 21.42 3.54
CA GLY A 453 -16.14 21.78 3.16
C GLY A 453 -15.88 21.56 1.67
N LYS A 454 -14.62 21.45 1.29
CA LYS A 454 -14.25 21.21 -0.11
C LYS A 454 -14.66 19.80 -0.53
N PRO A 455 -15.52 19.64 -1.57
CA PRO A 455 -15.80 18.36 -2.20
C PRO A 455 -14.50 17.70 -2.65
N PHE A 456 -14.31 16.41 -2.33
CA PHE A 456 -13.03 15.80 -2.50
C PHE A 456 -13.08 14.36 -3.03
N ILE A 457 -13.98 13.53 -2.50
CA ILE A 457 -14.15 12.14 -2.92
C ILE A 457 -15.63 11.82 -3.03
N ASN A 458 -15.99 11.02 -4.00
CA ASN A 458 -17.22 10.27 -4.05
C ASN A 458 -16.95 8.93 -4.75
N ASN A 459 -16.63 7.92 -3.97
CA ASN A 459 -16.61 6.54 -4.44
C ASN A 459 -17.65 5.68 -3.71
N PHE A 460 -18.66 6.35 -3.14
CA PHE A 460 -19.77 5.70 -2.47
C PHE A 460 -20.59 4.88 -3.46
N LEU A 461 -20.67 3.58 -3.21
CA LEU A 461 -21.57 2.65 -3.89
C LEU A 461 -22.51 2.09 -2.83
N PRO A 462 -23.84 2.31 -2.92
CA PRO A 462 -24.79 1.87 -1.91
C PRO A 462 -25.03 0.35 -1.96
N VAL A 463 -23.95 -0.40 -1.73
CA VAL A 463 -23.88 -1.85 -1.56
C VAL A 463 -22.90 -2.12 -0.43
N LEU A 464 -23.37 -2.85 0.60
CA LEU A 464 -22.51 -3.20 1.73
C LEU A 464 -21.52 -4.30 1.36
N GLY A 465 -20.34 -4.22 1.90
CA GLY A 465 -19.33 -5.26 1.84
C GLY A 465 -17.99 -4.77 1.32
N ASP A 466 -16.95 -5.50 1.63
CA ASP A 466 -15.59 -5.21 1.24
C ASP A 466 -15.40 -5.34 -0.29
N MET A 467 -15.16 -4.22 -0.94
CA MET A 467 -14.88 -4.09 -2.36
C MET A 467 -13.97 -2.89 -2.59
N LEU A 468 -13.02 -3.01 -3.50
CA LEU A 468 -12.23 -1.89 -3.99
C LEU A 468 -13.11 -0.99 -4.88
N ARG A 469 -13.42 0.22 -4.41
CA ARG A 469 -14.32 1.13 -5.11
C ARG A 469 -13.55 2.15 -5.92
N LEU A 470 -13.91 2.26 -7.18
CA LEU A 470 -13.30 3.19 -8.14
C LEU A 470 -14.38 4.09 -8.73
N ASN A 471 -14.22 5.40 -8.59
CA ASN A 471 -14.94 6.38 -9.39
C ASN A 471 -14.17 6.64 -10.68
N MET A 472 -14.68 6.11 -11.78
CA MET A 472 -14.07 6.20 -13.11
C MET A 472 -14.12 7.60 -13.73
N ALA A 473 -14.90 8.54 -13.16
CA ALA A 473 -14.98 9.93 -13.63
C ALA A 473 -13.75 10.77 -13.20
N VAL A 474 -13.01 10.32 -12.18
CA VAL A 474 -11.79 11.01 -11.71
C VAL A 474 -10.69 10.91 -12.78
N PRO A 475 -10.10 12.05 -13.21
CA PRO A 475 -9.03 12.02 -14.21
C PRO A 475 -7.75 11.40 -13.65
N VAL A 476 -6.98 10.78 -14.53
CA VAL A 476 -5.69 10.16 -14.21
C VAL A 476 -4.65 11.23 -13.90
N THR A 477 -3.88 11.03 -12.84
CA THR A 477 -2.66 11.78 -12.57
C THR A 477 -1.51 11.16 -13.36
N PRO A 478 -0.86 11.91 -14.27
CA PRO A 478 0.23 11.37 -15.09
C PRO A 478 1.39 10.88 -14.19
N ARG A 479 1.79 9.63 -14.38
CA ARG A 479 2.83 8.96 -13.56
C ARG A 479 4.22 9.59 -13.65
N ASN A 480 4.49 10.33 -14.73
CA ASN A 480 5.72 11.09 -14.91
C ASN A 480 5.60 12.56 -14.47
N SER A 481 4.47 12.95 -13.90
CA SER A 481 4.27 14.30 -13.33
C SER A 481 5.06 14.46 -12.03
N LYS A 482 5.50 15.69 -11.76
CA LYS A 482 6.06 16.05 -10.45
C LYS A 482 5.03 15.99 -9.30
N ASP A 483 3.75 15.99 -9.65
CA ASP A 483 2.63 15.99 -8.70
C ASP A 483 2.14 14.56 -8.38
N PHE A 484 2.67 13.54 -9.08
CA PHE A 484 2.34 12.15 -8.79
C PHE A 484 2.92 11.70 -7.44
N SER A 485 2.11 11.04 -6.63
CA SER A 485 2.49 10.47 -5.34
C SER A 485 1.95 9.05 -5.18
N SER A 486 2.74 8.15 -4.59
CA SER A 486 2.30 6.82 -4.16
C SER A 486 1.43 6.86 -2.89
N GLU A 487 1.24 8.01 -2.27
CA GLU A 487 0.33 8.18 -1.13
C GLU A 487 -1.14 8.41 -1.55
N GLY A 488 -1.45 8.23 -2.83
CA GLY A 488 -2.81 8.23 -3.35
C GLY A 488 -3.64 9.44 -2.93
N LEU A 489 -4.87 9.18 -2.53
CA LEU A 489 -5.84 10.21 -2.13
C LEU A 489 -5.38 11.02 -0.91
N LEU A 490 -4.51 10.48 -0.05
CA LEU A 490 -3.97 11.22 1.09
C LEU A 490 -3.08 12.38 0.62
N ALA A 491 -2.26 12.17 -0.41
CA ALA A 491 -1.47 13.26 -1.01
C ALA A 491 -2.37 14.36 -1.60
N ALA A 492 -3.46 13.97 -2.28
CA ALA A 492 -4.45 14.94 -2.77
C ALA A 492 -5.12 15.71 -1.64
N ALA A 493 -5.41 15.07 -0.50
CA ALA A 493 -5.97 15.73 0.68
C ALA A 493 -5.02 16.79 1.24
N VAL A 494 -3.74 16.47 1.35
CA VAL A 494 -2.71 17.42 1.81
C VAL A 494 -2.66 18.64 0.90
N LEU A 495 -2.66 18.46 -0.43
CA LEU A 495 -2.72 19.57 -1.39
C LEU A 495 -4.00 20.41 -1.22
N GLY A 496 -5.16 19.77 -1.09
CA GLY A 496 -6.44 20.44 -0.89
C GLY A 496 -6.56 21.22 0.43
N LEU A 497 -5.69 20.93 1.40
CA LEU A 497 -5.62 21.63 2.68
C LEU A 497 -4.55 22.73 2.72
N THR A 498 -3.44 22.57 1.99
CA THR A 498 -2.23 23.38 2.22
C THR A 498 -1.73 24.15 1.00
N ASP A 499 -2.04 23.67 -0.22
CA ASP A 499 -1.52 24.29 -1.44
C ASP A 499 -2.43 25.46 -1.90
N PRO A 500 -1.89 26.67 -2.09
CA PRO A 500 -2.65 27.83 -2.52
C PRO A 500 -3.39 27.66 -3.87
N ASP A 501 -2.97 26.73 -4.70
CA ASP A 501 -3.67 26.45 -5.96
C ASP A 501 -4.92 25.63 -5.76
N TYR A 502 -5.02 24.88 -4.65
CA TYR A 502 -6.14 23.98 -4.37
C TYR A 502 -6.96 24.34 -3.12
N ASN A 503 -6.46 25.17 -2.19
CA ASN A 503 -7.13 25.46 -0.92
C ASN A 503 -7.81 26.83 -0.84
N LYS A 504 -7.89 27.60 -1.93
CA LYS A 504 -8.45 28.98 -1.95
C LYS A 504 -9.89 29.05 -1.46
N ASP A 505 -10.67 28.05 -1.78
CA ASP A 505 -12.08 27.94 -1.44
C ASP A 505 -12.55 26.49 -1.40
N ALA A 506 -13.83 26.29 -1.08
CA ALA A 506 -14.47 24.98 -1.05
C ALA A 506 -15.05 24.52 -2.40
N SER A 507 -14.68 25.13 -3.53
CA SER A 507 -15.15 24.69 -4.84
C SER A 507 -14.55 23.33 -5.22
N LEU A 508 -15.28 22.58 -6.06
CA LEU A 508 -14.78 21.32 -6.61
C LEU A 508 -13.65 21.60 -7.60
N GLN A 509 -12.53 20.94 -7.40
CA GLN A 509 -11.36 20.97 -8.29
C GLN A 509 -10.82 19.55 -8.46
N ALA A 510 -10.28 19.24 -9.63
CA ALA A 510 -9.42 18.07 -9.79
C ALA A 510 -8.06 18.36 -9.13
N ILE A 511 -7.72 17.58 -8.12
CA ILE A 511 -6.46 17.65 -7.40
C ILE A 511 -5.62 16.44 -7.81
N PRO A 512 -4.32 16.59 -8.09
CA PRO A 512 -3.46 15.44 -8.38
C PRO A 512 -3.59 14.33 -7.33
N ASN A 513 -3.58 13.08 -7.78
CA ASN A 513 -3.72 11.86 -6.97
C ASN A 513 -5.14 11.56 -6.42
N MET A 514 -6.17 12.27 -6.85
CA MET A 514 -7.55 11.86 -6.55
C MET A 514 -7.90 10.50 -7.18
N ASP A 515 -7.15 10.03 -8.17
CA ASP A 515 -7.25 8.72 -8.83
C ASP A 515 -6.49 7.60 -8.10
N GLY A 516 -5.90 7.88 -6.93
CA GLY A 516 -5.18 6.90 -6.12
C GLY A 516 -6.00 6.34 -4.96
N PHE A 517 -5.48 5.30 -4.32
CA PHE A 517 -6.12 4.61 -3.20
C PHE A 517 -6.58 5.58 -2.09
N PRO A 518 -7.81 5.42 -1.55
CA PRO A 518 -8.82 4.38 -1.76
C PRO A 518 -9.83 4.66 -2.90
N ASN A 519 -9.56 5.54 -3.85
CA ASN A 519 -10.36 5.66 -5.07
C ASN A 519 -9.80 4.74 -6.15
N GLY A 520 -10.13 3.46 -6.07
CA GLY A 520 -9.40 2.40 -6.72
C GLY A 520 -8.03 2.16 -6.07
N ARG A 521 -7.15 1.45 -6.75
CA ARG A 521 -5.76 1.18 -6.34
C ARG A 521 -4.88 1.10 -7.58
N ARG A 522 -3.89 1.99 -7.68
CA ARG A 522 -2.84 1.92 -8.71
C ARG A 522 -1.75 0.96 -8.26
N LEU A 523 -0.94 0.46 -9.18
CA LEU A 523 0.19 -0.42 -8.86
C LEU A 523 1.25 0.26 -7.98
N GLU A 524 1.37 1.59 -8.09
CA GLU A 524 2.33 2.41 -7.36
C GLU A 524 1.85 2.83 -5.97
N ASP A 525 0.57 2.63 -5.62
CA ASP A 525 0.02 3.09 -4.35
C ASP A 525 0.60 2.28 -3.17
N ASP A 526 1.28 2.98 -2.26
CA ASP A 526 1.82 2.40 -1.02
C ASP A 526 0.68 2.24 0.01
N VAL A 527 -0.13 1.20 -0.21
CA VAL A 527 -1.32 0.96 0.62
C VAL A 527 -0.96 0.67 2.07
N VAL A 528 0.19 0.06 2.35
CA VAL A 528 0.65 -0.20 3.72
C VAL A 528 0.89 1.11 4.47
N ARG A 529 1.59 2.05 3.86
CA ARG A 529 1.82 3.37 4.42
C ARG A 529 0.52 4.15 4.58
N ILE A 530 -0.32 4.19 3.53
CA ILE A 530 -1.60 4.93 3.54
C ILE A 530 -2.52 4.41 4.64
N GLU A 531 -2.66 3.09 4.79
CA GLU A 531 -3.55 2.51 5.79
C GLU A 531 -3.04 2.72 7.22
N LEU A 532 -1.74 2.59 7.47
CA LEU A 532 -1.14 2.92 8.76
C LEU A 532 -1.36 4.40 9.13
N GLN A 533 -1.19 5.32 8.17
CA GLN A 533 -1.47 6.74 8.36
C GLN A 533 -2.97 7.00 8.59
N ALA A 534 -3.86 6.28 7.89
CA ALA A 534 -5.30 6.37 8.10
C ALA A 534 -5.71 5.87 9.48
N VAL A 535 -5.21 4.70 9.92
CA VAL A 535 -5.47 4.15 11.26
C VAL A 535 -5.03 5.13 12.34
N SER A 536 -3.90 5.83 12.16
CA SER A 536 -3.43 6.83 13.12
C SER A 536 -4.25 8.13 13.11
N GLY A 537 -5.03 8.40 12.06
CA GLY A 537 -5.96 9.54 12.00
C GLY A 537 -5.65 10.62 10.96
N ALA A 538 -4.80 10.35 9.97
CA ALA A 538 -4.53 11.32 8.90
C ALA A 538 -5.81 11.68 8.12
N VAL A 539 -6.67 10.69 7.84
CA VAL A 539 -7.96 10.91 7.16
C VAL A 539 -8.91 11.72 8.05
N LEU A 540 -8.94 11.43 9.36
CA LEU A 540 -9.73 12.21 10.32
C LEU A 540 -9.31 13.68 10.32
N ALA A 541 -8.00 13.96 10.34
CA ALA A 541 -7.47 15.33 10.25
C ALA A 541 -7.88 15.99 8.92
N ALA A 542 -7.84 15.26 7.80
CA ALA A 542 -8.23 15.79 6.51
C ALA A 542 -9.68 16.29 6.46
N VAL A 543 -10.59 15.64 7.17
CA VAL A 543 -12.01 16.06 7.26
C VAL A 543 -12.29 17.07 8.39
N GLY A 544 -11.26 17.48 9.13
CA GLY A 544 -11.36 18.52 10.16
C GLY A 544 -11.46 18.00 11.60
N LEU A 545 -11.24 16.69 11.80
CA LEU A 545 -11.09 16.06 13.12
C LEU A 545 -9.61 16.03 13.49
N TRP A 546 -9.07 17.21 13.78
CA TRP A 546 -7.66 17.45 14.01
C TRP A 546 -7.13 16.76 15.26
N TYR A 547 -5.82 16.57 15.31
CA TYR A 547 -5.12 16.17 16.53
C TYR A 547 -5.29 17.22 17.65
N ASP A 548 -5.01 16.84 18.89
CA ASP A 548 -5.18 17.67 20.09
C ASP A 548 -4.24 18.89 20.16
N ASP A 549 -3.17 18.90 19.35
CA ASP A 549 -2.25 20.03 19.18
C ASP A 549 -2.69 21.05 18.12
N PHE A 550 -3.91 20.92 17.55
CA PHE A 550 -4.43 21.84 16.55
C PHE A 550 -4.88 23.17 17.16
N ASP A 551 -4.36 24.27 16.64
CA ASP A 551 -4.83 25.64 16.94
C ASP A 551 -5.54 26.24 15.73
N ALA A 552 -6.81 26.64 15.90
CA ALA A 552 -7.60 27.28 14.83
C ALA A 552 -7.11 28.67 14.43
N ASN A 553 -6.28 29.32 15.25
CA ASN A 553 -5.68 30.60 14.93
C ASN A 553 -4.39 30.45 14.11
N ASP A 554 -3.89 29.22 13.95
CA ASP A 554 -2.75 28.95 13.10
C ASP A 554 -3.20 28.92 11.63
N THR A 555 -2.42 29.52 10.75
CA THR A 555 -2.70 29.52 9.32
C THR A 555 -2.32 28.21 8.65
N ASN A 556 -1.49 27.39 9.30
CA ASN A 556 -1.09 26.07 8.81
C ASN A 556 -1.85 24.99 9.57
N PRO A 557 -2.74 24.22 8.91
CA PRO A 557 -3.49 23.15 9.54
C PRO A 557 -2.63 21.91 9.86
N VAL A 558 -1.41 21.81 9.32
CA VAL A 558 -0.50 20.70 9.56
C VAL A 558 0.26 20.93 10.86
N THR A 559 -0.26 20.37 11.93
CA THR A 559 0.35 20.41 13.27
C THR A 559 1.60 19.53 13.36
N ALA A 560 2.32 19.60 14.47
CA ALA A 560 3.50 18.75 14.70
C ALA A 560 3.13 17.24 14.72
N GLN A 561 1.98 16.90 15.30
CA GLN A 561 1.50 15.52 15.33
C GLN A 561 1.11 15.02 13.93
N LEU A 562 0.32 15.79 13.20
CA LEU A 562 -0.05 15.46 11.83
C LEU A 562 1.21 15.37 10.94
N GLN A 563 2.18 16.25 11.09
CA GLN A 563 3.44 16.22 10.35
C GLN A 563 4.22 14.92 10.61
N ASN A 564 4.24 14.42 11.84
CA ASN A 564 4.87 13.14 12.16
C ASN A 564 4.21 11.97 11.40
N VAL A 565 2.88 11.95 11.36
CA VAL A 565 2.12 10.94 10.64
C VAL A 565 2.36 11.05 9.12
N LEU A 566 2.27 12.25 8.55
CA LEU A 566 2.48 12.47 7.12
C LEU A 566 3.92 12.17 6.65
N THR A 567 4.90 12.25 7.54
CA THR A 567 6.29 11.92 7.24
C THR A 567 6.70 10.50 7.65
N PHE A 568 5.73 9.70 8.09
CA PHE A 568 5.96 8.29 8.38
C PHE A 568 6.37 7.55 7.11
N THR A 569 7.25 6.58 7.23
CA THR A 569 7.67 5.68 6.16
C THR A 569 7.86 4.27 6.71
N THR A 570 7.49 3.28 5.93
CA THR A 570 7.80 1.87 6.21
C THR A 570 9.24 1.50 5.84
N GLY A 571 9.89 2.36 5.02
CA GLY A 571 11.23 2.11 4.45
C GLY A 571 11.20 1.39 3.11
N ILE A 572 10.10 0.73 2.75
CA ILE A 572 9.84 0.16 1.43
C ILE A 572 8.63 0.92 0.85
N GLU A 573 8.86 1.74 -0.16
CA GLU A 573 7.85 2.66 -0.71
C GLU A 573 7.59 2.44 -2.21
N LYS A 574 8.18 1.41 -2.80
CA LYS A 574 8.02 1.03 -4.21
C LYS A 574 8.53 -0.36 -4.47
N ASN A 575 8.04 -0.98 -5.54
CA ASN A 575 8.53 -2.26 -6.02
C ASN A 575 10.02 -2.24 -6.39
N ASP A 576 10.66 -3.39 -6.38
CA ASP A 576 12.09 -3.59 -6.71
C ASP A 576 12.37 -3.43 -8.22
N THR A 577 11.33 -3.45 -9.07
CA THR A 577 11.42 -3.12 -10.50
C THR A 577 10.58 -1.91 -10.88
N THR A 578 10.84 -1.34 -12.05
CA THR A 578 10.02 -0.27 -12.62
C THR A 578 8.81 -0.87 -13.34
N LEU A 579 7.62 -0.34 -13.06
CA LEU A 579 6.39 -0.72 -13.74
C LEU A 579 6.42 -0.27 -15.22
N LYS A 580 5.69 -1.00 -16.08
CA LYS A 580 5.53 -0.64 -17.49
C LYS A 580 4.59 0.56 -17.66
N ALA A 581 4.82 1.36 -18.69
CA ALA A 581 3.98 2.50 -19.03
C ALA A 581 2.68 2.12 -19.78
N THR A 582 2.59 0.88 -20.27
CA THR A 582 1.47 0.39 -21.06
C THR A 582 1.00 -0.97 -20.55
N PHE A 583 -0.25 -1.33 -20.89
CA PHE A 583 -0.83 -2.63 -20.55
C PHE A 583 0.13 -3.80 -20.88
N PRO A 584 0.32 -4.75 -19.96
CA PRO A 584 -0.42 -5.01 -18.71
C PRO A 584 0.14 -4.25 -17.48
N PHE A 585 0.99 -3.27 -17.61
CA PHE A 585 1.63 -2.40 -16.62
C PHE A 585 2.60 -3.11 -15.66
N VAL A 586 2.48 -4.42 -15.49
CA VAL A 586 3.36 -5.25 -14.66
C VAL A 586 4.62 -5.68 -15.42
N GLN A 587 5.71 -5.91 -14.71
CA GLN A 587 7.02 -6.21 -15.27
C GLN A 587 7.18 -7.71 -15.61
N THR A 588 8.15 -8.04 -16.46
CA THR A 588 8.53 -9.44 -16.74
C THR A 588 8.94 -10.15 -15.46
N PRO A 589 8.59 -11.43 -15.28
CA PRO A 589 8.96 -12.17 -14.09
C PRO A 589 10.48 -12.34 -14.00
N TRP A 590 10.99 -12.35 -12.79
CA TRP A 590 12.37 -12.67 -12.50
C TRP A 590 12.76 -14.02 -13.06
N SER A 591 13.94 -14.11 -13.67
CA SER A 591 14.47 -15.37 -14.21
C SER A 591 15.15 -16.18 -13.12
N GLY A 592 14.93 -17.49 -13.13
CA GLY A 592 15.58 -18.42 -12.19
C GLY A 592 17.10 -18.48 -12.26
N THR A 593 17.70 -17.94 -13.32
CA THR A 593 19.16 -17.92 -13.50
C THR A 593 19.77 -16.54 -13.19
N LYS A 594 18.98 -15.51 -12.88
CA LYS A 594 19.53 -14.24 -12.40
C LYS A 594 20.11 -14.43 -11.00
N ALA A 595 21.34 -13.95 -10.79
CA ALA A 595 21.95 -13.92 -9.47
C ALA A 595 21.03 -13.15 -8.51
N GLN A 596 20.80 -13.70 -7.32
CA GLN A 596 20.20 -12.94 -6.25
C GLN A 596 21.16 -11.80 -5.90
N PRO A 597 20.77 -10.52 -6.02
CA PRO A 597 21.64 -9.46 -5.54
C PRO A 597 21.89 -9.67 -4.06
N THR A 598 23.12 -9.39 -3.63
CA THR A 598 23.41 -9.26 -2.20
C THR A 598 22.47 -8.20 -1.64
N VAL A 599 21.71 -8.56 -0.61
CA VAL A 599 20.72 -7.68 0.03
C VAL A 599 21.43 -6.43 0.54
N THR A 600 21.37 -5.37 -0.24
CA THR A 600 21.66 -4.03 0.24
C THR A 600 20.32 -3.36 0.48
N SER A 601 20.11 -2.86 1.69
CA SER A 601 18.90 -2.07 2.03
C SER A 601 18.61 -1.05 0.92
N GLN A 602 17.47 -1.21 0.23
CA GLN A 602 17.03 -0.21 -0.74
C GLN A 602 16.42 0.96 0.03
N ARG A 603 17.23 1.99 0.26
CA ARG A 603 16.67 3.29 0.60
C ARG A 603 15.94 3.83 -0.60
N SER A 604 14.66 4.05 -0.47
CA SER A 604 13.90 4.88 -1.38
C SER A 604 14.43 6.31 -1.27
N SER A 605 15.29 6.73 -2.19
CA SER A 605 15.53 8.14 -2.41
C SER A 605 14.48 8.59 -3.43
N SER A 606 13.51 9.39 -2.98
CA SER A 606 12.68 10.19 -3.88
C SER A 606 13.52 10.68 -5.07
N GLY A 607 13.13 10.28 -6.26
CA GLY A 607 13.62 10.56 -7.57
C GLY A 607 14.77 11.57 -7.78
N LEU A 608 15.99 11.20 -7.40
CA LEU A 608 17.21 11.83 -7.89
C LEU A 608 18.22 10.70 -8.11
N MET A 609 18.76 10.63 -9.33
CA MET A 609 19.81 9.71 -9.76
C MET A 609 20.83 9.45 -8.63
N GLN A 610 21.23 8.18 -8.44
CA GLN A 610 22.39 7.83 -7.61
C GLN A 610 23.63 8.61 -8.10
N LYS A 611 23.77 9.83 -7.62
CA LYS A 611 25.08 10.43 -7.47
C LYS A 611 25.71 9.72 -6.28
N THR A 612 26.83 9.05 -6.49
CA THR A 612 27.74 8.63 -5.43
C THR A 612 27.76 9.75 -4.40
N GLN A 613 27.25 9.52 -3.20
CA GLN A 613 27.09 10.58 -2.20
C GLN A 613 28.47 11.02 -1.77
N LEU A 614 28.94 12.11 -2.35
CA LEU A 614 30.29 12.64 -2.18
C LEU A 614 30.52 13.17 -0.76
N ALA A 615 29.46 13.64 -0.13
CA ALA A 615 29.47 14.07 1.26
C ALA A 615 28.04 14.00 1.87
N GLU A 616 27.97 13.83 3.18
CA GLU A 616 26.76 13.71 3.98
C GLU A 616 26.79 14.72 5.13
N LEU A 617 25.65 15.37 5.40
CA LEU A 617 25.45 16.28 6.54
C LEU A 617 24.42 15.65 7.46
N SER A 618 24.84 15.32 8.68
CA SER A 618 23.93 14.78 9.70
C SER A 618 23.06 15.88 10.30
N GLN A 619 21.92 15.46 10.87
CA GLN A 619 21.06 16.37 11.63
C GLN A 619 21.87 17.01 12.76
N ASN A 620 21.73 18.33 12.93
CA ASN A 620 22.41 19.06 14.02
C ASN A 620 21.88 18.63 15.40
N TYR A 621 22.74 18.68 16.42
CA TYR A 621 22.34 18.37 17.80
C TYR A 621 22.90 19.42 18.78
N PRO A 622 22.07 19.97 19.72
CA PRO A 622 20.63 19.75 19.81
C PRO A 622 19.85 20.39 18.65
N ASN A 623 18.68 19.82 18.32
CA ASN A 623 17.68 20.37 17.42
C ASN A 623 16.29 20.00 17.96
N PRO A 624 15.48 20.93 18.46
CA PRO A 624 15.68 22.40 18.47
C PRO A 624 16.89 22.88 19.31
N PHE A 625 17.42 24.06 18.98
CA PHE A 625 18.51 24.69 19.72
C PHE A 625 18.18 26.14 20.11
N VAL A 626 18.83 26.68 21.14
CA VAL A 626 18.65 28.06 21.60
C VAL A 626 19.78 28.94 21.07
N GLY A 627 20.98 28.81 21.62
CA GLY A 627 22.11 29.66 21.24
C GLY A 627 23.13 29.01 20.33
N HIS A 628 23.31 27.69 20.42
CA HIS A 628 24.29 26.96 19.65
C HIS A 628 23.85 25.53 19.39
N THR A 629 24.44 24.91 18.33
CA THR A 629 24.24 23.52 17.95
C THR A 629 25.49 22.98 17.29
N THR A 630 25.63 21.66 17.24
CA THR A 630 26.77 20.98 16.62
C THR A 630 26.31 20.33 15.32
N PHE A 631 27.11 20.49 14.27
CA PHE A 631 26.95 19.80 12.99
C PHE A 631 28.02 18.72 12.85
N SER A 632 27.62 17.58 12.34
CA SER A 632 28.52 16.52 11.87
C SER A 632 28.35 16.33 10.39
N TYR A 633 29.44 16.17 9.63
CA TYR A 633 29.39 15.84 8.20
C TYR A 633 30.50 14.88 7.83
N ARG A 634 30.21 14.02 6.86
CA ARG A 634 31.14 13.02 6.33
C ARG A 634 31.48 13.32 4.87
N VAL A 635 32.73 13.10 4.47
CA VAL A 635 33.17 13.25 3.07
C VAL A 635 33.84 11.97 2.63
N THR A 636 33.53 11.49 1.44
CA THR A 636 34.05 10.22 0.91
C THR A 636 35.28 10.37 0.05
N GLN A 637 35.57 11.58 -0.44
CA GLN A 637 36.77 11.92 -1.23
C GLN A 637 37.25 13.33 -0.91
N ARG A 638 38.49 13.66 -1.26
CA ARG A 638 39.03 15.02 -1.07
C ARG A 638 38.29 16.02 -1.95
N MET A 639 37.61 17.00 -1.35
CA MET A 639 36.80 17.98 -2.07
C MET A 639 36.61 19.27 -1.26
N PRO A 640 36.36 20.43 -1.93
CA PRO A 640 35.93 21.64 -1.24
C PRO A 640 34.47 21.48 -0.80
N ILE A 641 34.15 21.92 0.40
CA ILE A 641 32.79 21.94 0.94
C ILE A 641 32.41 23.34 1.42
N THR A 642 31.14 23.67 1.27
CA THR A 642 30.50 24.84 1.85
C THR A 642 29.26 24.41 2.61
N ILE A 643 29.08 24.90 3.83
CA ILE A 643 27.84 24.74 4.59
C ILE A 643 27.22 26.12 4.75
N THR A 644 26.00 26.28 4.23
CA THR A 644 25.26 27.55 4.25
C THR A 644 23.95 27.34 4.98
N ILE A 645 23.60 28.23 5.90
CA ILE A 645 22.32 28.26 6.61
C ILE A 645 21.44 29.33 5.97
N VAL A 646 20.25 28.95 5.54
CA VAL A 646 19.27 29.84 4.91
C VAL A 646 17.98 29.86 5.72
N ASP A 647 17.23 30.95 5.65
CA ASP A 647 15.86 31.04 6.15
C ASP A 647 14.88 30.33 5.19
N ILE A 648 13.59 30.30 5.55
CA ILE A 648 12.53 29.68 4.76
C ILE A 648 12.33 30.33 3.38
N ASN A 649 12.77 31.58 3.18
CA ASN A 649 12.73 32.28 1.91
C ASN A 649 14.01 32.07 1.07
N GLY A 650 14.90 31.20 1.52
CA GLY A 650 16.17 30.92 0.84
C GLY A 650 17.27 31.97 1.05
N ARG A 651 17.05 33.00 1.87
CA ARG A 651 18.02 34.03 2.18
C ARG A 651 19.11 33.48 3.08
N VAL A 652 20.37 33.69 2.72
CA VAL A 652 21.53 33.26 3.50
C VAL A 652 21.61 34.00 4.83
N VAL A 653 21.57 33.25 5.93
CA VAL A 653 21.72 33.76 7.30
C VAL A 653 23.14 33.61 7.81
N ALA A 654 23.82 32.51 7.45
CA ALA A 654 25.19 32.24 7.82
C ALA A 654 25.87 31.28 6.84
N THR A 655 27.21 31.31 6.77
CA THR A 655 28.02 30.36 6.04
C THR A 655 29.14 29.86 6.95
N PRO A 656 28.81 28.91 7.87
CA PRO A 656 29.78 28.42 8.87
C PRO A 656 31.02 27.74 8.28
N VAL A 657 30.90 27.11 7.12
CA VAL A 657 32.02 26.52 6.38
C VAL A 657 31.96 27.04 4.95
N ARG A 658 33.05 27.62 4.45
CA ARG A 658 33.13 28.18 3.10
C ARG A 658 34.34 27.62 2.37
N ASP A 659 34.10 26.95 1.23
CA ASP A 659 35.10 26.40 0.29
C ASP A 659 36.29 25.68 0.96
N LYS A 660 36.03 25.03 2.10
CA LYS A 660 37.04 24.33 2.87
C LYS A 660 37.36 22.98 2.20
N VAL A 661 38.58 22.83 1.73
CA VAL A 661 39.03 21.55 1.17
C VAL A 661 39.29 20.56 2.33
N VAL A 662 38.53 19.46 2.33
CA VAL A 662 38.63 18.39 3.34
C VAL A 662 39.01 17.06 2.71
N LYS A 663 39.71 16.21 3.48
CA LYS A 663 40.07 14.82 3.10
C LYS A 663 38.89 13.90 3.41
N PRO A 664 38.85 12.63 2.91
CA PRO A 664 37.87 11.66 3.36
C PRO A 664 37.88 11.52 4.88
N GLY A 665 36.68 11.51 5.50
CA GLY A 665 36.55 11.43 6.95
C GLY A 665 35.25 12.08 7.47
N THR A 666 35.03 11.95 8.77
CA THR A 666 33.93 12.60 9.48
C THR A 666 34.45 13.79 10.26
N TYR A 667 33.70 14.89 10.21
CA TYR A 667 34.08 16.19 10.80
C TYR A 667 32.93 16.72 11.62
N GLU A 668 33.25 17.39 12.73
CA GLU A 668 32.27 18.06 13.56
C GLU A 668 32.69 19.51 13.80
N PHE A 669 31.69 20.39 13.94
CA PHE A 669 31.90 21.76 14.40
C PHE A 669 30.68 22.29 15.17
N LYS A 670 30.98 23.04 16.24
CA LYS A 670 29.98 23.76 17.00
C LYS A 670 29.71 25.11 16.33
N TRP A 671 28.43 25.38 16.05
CA TRP A 671 27.98 26.64 15.47
C TRP A 671 27.13 27.41 16.48
N THR A 672 27.41 28.68 16.59
CA THR A 672 26.65 29.61 17.43
C THR A 672 25.81 30.50 16.51
N ALA A 673 24.52 30.59 16.80
CA ALA A 673 23.62 31.45 16.05
C ALA A 673 24.02 32.90 16.10
N PRO A 674 23.96 33.66 15.00
CA PRO A 674 24.20 35.10 15.02
C PRO A 674 23.30 35.82 16.00
N ALA A 675 23.81 36.87 16.63
CA ALA A 675 23.01 37.73 17.52
C ALA A 675 21.82 38.31 16.71
N GLY A 676 20.62 38.23 17.27
CA GLY A 676 19.41 38.73 16.62
C GLY A 676 18.77 37.75 15.61
N MET A 677 19.29 36.52 15.45
CA MET A 677 18.63 35.51 14.67
C MET A 677 17.30 35.12 15.31
N ALA A 678 16.19 35.26 14.58
CA ALA A 678 14.85 34.97 15.07
C ALA A 678 14.68 33.50 15.43
N SER A 679 13.75 33.17 16.33
CA SER A 679 13.25 31.79 16.47
C SER A 679 12.49 31.39 15.22
N GLY A 680 12.62 30.12 14.80
CA GLY A 680 11.97 29.62 13.60
C GLY A 680 12.76 28.53 12.88
N LEU A 681 12.24 28.11 11.72
CA LEU A 681 12.82 27.08 10.87
C LEU A 681 13.88 27.68 9.95
N TYR A 682 15.01 26.99 9.84
CA TYR A 682 16.11 27.27 8.93
C TYR A 682 16.54 25.98 8.23
N ILE A 683 17.32 26.09 7.16
CA ILE A 683 17.86 24.96 6.41
C ILE A 683 19.38 25.11 6.32
N ALA A 684 20.14 24.12 6.77
CA ALA A 684 21.56 24.02 6.49
C ALA A 684 21.76 23.20 5.22
N LYS A 685 22.53 23.76 4.28
CA LYS A 685 22.84 23.13 2.97
C LYS A 685 24.34 22.83 2.92
N LEU A 686 24.68 21.58 2.64
CA LEU A 686 26.04 21.14 2.33
C LEU A 686 26.22 21.15 0.81
N SER A 687 27.21 21.87 0.32
CA SER A 687 27.46 22.00 -1.12
C SER A 687 28.95 21.89 -1.46
N THR A 688 29.24 21.61 -2.73
CA THR A 688 30.56 21.71 -3.36
C THR A 688 30.44 22.55 -4.64
N GLY A 689 31.14 23.67 -4.70
CA GLY A 689 30.89 24.67 -5.75
C GLY A 689 29.44 25.11 -5.74
N SER A 690 28.79 25.09 -6.91
CA SER A 690 27.36 25.39 -7.07
C SER A 690 26.42 24.20 -6.81
N THR A 691 26.94 23.00 -6.56
CA THR A 691 26.13 21.78 -6.40
C THR A 691 25.75 21.57 -4.95
N ASN A 692 24.47 21.59 -4.64
CA ASN A 692 23.94 21.17 -3.35
C ASN A 692 24.01 19.64 -3.23
N LEU A 693 24.66 19.14 -2.18
CA LEU A 693 24.83 17.71 -1.93
C LEU A 693 23.78 17.19 -0.98
N GLN A 694 23.46 17.96 0.08
CA GLN A 694 22.46 17.58 1.10
C GLN A 694 21.99 18.82 1.85
N SER A 695 20.77 18.70 2.46
CA SER A 695 20.20 19.75 3.29
C SER A 695 19.55 19.13 4.54
N VAL A 696 19.65 19.81 5.69
CA VAL A 696 18.99 19.41 6.94
C VAL A 696 18.24 20.59 7.54
N LYS A 697 17.15 20.34 8.24
CA LYS A 697 16.31 21.35 8.88
C LYS A 697 16.84 21.70 10.27
N LEU A 698 16.79 22.97 10.62
CA LEU A 698 17.24 23.52 11.89
C LEU A 698 16.08 24.26 12.54
N LEU A 699 15.73 23.91 13.76
CA LEU A 699 14.73 24.65 14.53
C LEU A 699 15.41 25.44 15.65
N LYS A 700 15.31 26.79 15.60
CA LYS A 700 15.80 27.68 16.65
C LYS A 700 14.66 28.10 17.56
N ASN A 701 14.78 27.79 18.84
CA ASN A 701 13.86 28.26 19.88
C ASN A 701 14.23 29.68 20.40
N LYS A 702 13.26 30.32 21.04
CA LYS A 702 13.51 31.54 21.83
C LYS A 702 14.46 31.24 23.00
N GLU A 703 15.26 32.21 23.37
CA GLU A 703 16.01 32.22 24.65
C GLU A 703 15.05 32.28 25.82
#